data_3a1283d7c19638f16a57bb72f38f85f8
#
_entry.id   3a1283d7c19638f16a57bb72f38f85f8
#
_cell.length_a   1.000
_cell.length_b   1.000
_cell.length_c   1.000
_cell.angle_alpha   90.00
_cell.angle_beta   90.00
_cell.angle_gamma   90.00
#
_symmetry.space_group_name_H-M   'P 1'
#
loop_
_entity.id
_entity.type
_entity.pdbx_description
1 polymer ?
#
loop_
_entity_poly.entity_id
_entity_poly.type
_entity_poly.pdbx_seq_one_letter_code
_entity_poly.pdbx_strand_id
1 'polypeptide(L)'
;MSTDQARLLLHCRGLVQGVGLRPLVHGLARRLDLAGTLDNIPGAVRLDLQGARPALEQLLRLLPELLVPPARLDGLEIRWCPPRCPSPRGLHIGAAATTALGPGLVTTALAPDLAPCGQCRAELADPKDRRHRYPFISCRRCGPRLSIAVAEPWMRSHTTLAAFPLCDACRREFNDPLDRRFHAETIGCSACGPRLQLLAADGRALAQGDESCLAAAVALLRQGGILALQAVGGFQLLVPAADGHAVERLRRRKRRPHRPFAVLVDDPGRLAALVALPPGALAALHDPAAPIVLLPRQADPGDPRAAEVAPPVAAGSPWQGVMLPASPLQLLLARDCGCALVATSGNPSGEPLCIDPAEARRRLALVADGFLFHDRPIARPLDDSVVQLVDGNPVLLRRARGHAPAPLRLPQPPAADRGLLALGGDLKAAPALLLQGTVWLAPHRGDLISAAVERGLAEGLQALLDRWGPGLQGLVCDSHPAAIGGRLADELAASHHLPLRRVPHHHAHAWAVAAEHGAAGPLLAWAADGLGYADGDGDDHRLRGCELLLLQRGQPVRRLACLRPLPLPGGDRAAVEPRRCALGLLHEAQLLDHPGAQACLGAFSPGALPLLLAALDQGLQAPLASSLGRLWDGFAAVLGLLHCQTHEGQAALLLESLAAGPAAAAVVLPSLTLPLRPARSCGQPPRLDWQPLLRRLLDLRQNERVPMAPLALWLHRSLVVSLVRGARWAARRHGCRQVILSGGCFQNALLLDGCRRGLAALGLEPLWSQQIPANDGGLALGQLWAVLQSA
;
A
#
# COMPACT_ATOMS: atom_id res chain seq x y z
N MET A 1 35.29 -42.76 20.71
CA MET A 1 34.21 -41.84 20.32
C MET A 1 34.84 -40.60 19.74
N SER A 2 34.59 -40.26 18.49
CA SER A 2 35.19 -39.10 17.84
C SER A 2 34.88 -37.84 18.61
N THR A 3 35.90 -37.12 19.09
CA THR A 3 35.83 -35.90 19.90
C THR A 3 35.28 -34.68 19.16
N ASP A 4 34.76 -34.89 17.94
CA ASP A 4 34.36 -33.82 17.01
C ASP A 4 32.82 -33.72 16.77
N GLN A 5 32.04 -34.52 17.48
CA GLN A 5 30.57 -34.48 17.34
C GLN A 5 29.97 -33.32 18.17
N ALA A 6 29.12 -32.49 17.53
CA ALA A 6 28.45 -31.37 18.15
C ALA A 6 26.95 -31.37 17.75
N ARG A 7 26.16 -30.67 18.56
CA ARG A 7 24.74 -30.41 18.29
C ARG A 7 24.50 -28.91 18.27
N LEU A 8 23.80 -28.46 17.24
CA LEU A 8 23.48 -27.07 16.96
C LEU A 8 21.97 -26.86 16.97
N LEU A 9 21.51 -26.00 17.85
CA LEU A 9 20.13 -25.51 17.85
C LEU A 9 20.11 -24.10 17.29
N LEU A 10 19.35 -23.90 16.21
CA LEU A 10 19.16 -22.59 15.57
C LEU A 10 17.69 -22.20 15.58
N HIS A 11 17.43 -20.93 15.90
CA HIS A 11 16.15 -20.31 15.66
C HIS A 11 16.33 -19.23 14.56
N CYS A 12 15.78 -19.51 13.39
CA CYS A 12 15.84 -18.62 12.22
C CYS A 12 14.59 -17.73 12.22
N ARG A 13 14.77 -16.42 12.39
CA ARG A 13 13.70 -15.42 12.34
C ARG A 13 13.80 -14.60 11.05
N GLY A 14 12.68 -14.02 10.62
CA GLY A 14 12.57 -13.25 9.38
C GLY A 14 11.54 -13.85 8.44
N LEU A 15 11.71 -13.66 7.14
CA LEU A 15 10.85 -14.26 6.13
C LEU A 15 11.35 -15.68 5.80
N VAL A 16 10.98 -16.63 6.66
CA VAL A 16 11.58 -17.98 6.66
C VAL A 16 10.57 -19.12 6.40
N GLN A 17 9.27 -18.87 6.51
CA GLN A 17 8.22 -19.87 6.25
C GLN A 17 7.53 -19.63 4.90
N GLY A 18 7.22 -20.73 4.19
CA GLY A 18 6.60 -20.65 2.87
C GLY A 18 7.52 -20.19 1.73
N VAL A 19 8.80 -20.06 1.98
CA VAL A 19 9.84 -19.57 1.04
C VAL A 19 10.86 -20.63 0.66
N GLY A 20 10.72 -21.87 1.14
CA GLY A 20 11.60 -22.98 0.83
C GLY A 20 12.85 -23.09 1.69
N LEU A 21 12.91 -22.43 2.87
CA LEU A 21 14.05 -22.51 3.78
C LEU A 21 14.30 -23.95 4.26
N ARG A 22 13.27 -24.67 4.74
CA ARG A 22 13.41 -26.05 5.20
C ARG A 22 13.97 -26.97 4.11
N PRO A 23 13.44 -26.99 2.85
CA PRO A 23 14.04 -27.71 1.74
C PRO A 23 15.50 -27.34 1.44
N LEU A 24 15.85 -26.05 1.51
CA LEU A 24 17.21 -25.57 1.31
C LEU A 24 18.16 -26.17 2.36
N VAL A 25 17.79 -26.01 3.64
CA VAL A 25 18.59 -26.54 4.77
C VAL A 25 18.68 -28.06 4.72
N HIS A 26 17.59 -28.77 4.37
CA HIS A 26 17.59 -30.21 4.19
C HIS A 26 18.62 -30.63 3.14
N GLY A 27 18.65 -29.99 1.96
CA GLY A 27 19.61 -30.29 0.91
C GLY A 27 21.07 -29.99 1.33
N LEU A 28 21.28 -28.91 2.08
CA LEU A 28 22.60 -28.53 2.60
C LEU A 28 23.09 -29.51 3.68
N ALA A 29 22.21 -29.82 4.64
CA ALA A 29 22.52 -30.73 5.75
C ALA A 29 22.84 -32.15 5.25
N ARG A 30 22.13 -32.64 4.24
CA ARG A 30 22.45 -33.93 3.58
C ARG A 30 23.85 -33.93 2.96
N ARG A 31 24.24 -32.83 2.29
CA ARG A 31 25.60 -32.73 1.69
C ARG A 31 26.70 -32.66 2.73
N LEU A 32 26.36 -32.18 3.93
CA LEU A 32 27.30 -32.03 5.05
C LEU A 32 27.23 -33.21 6.05
N ASP A 33 26.51 -34.29 5.72
CA ASP A 33 26.29 -35.47 6.58
C ASP A 33 25.78 -35.11 7.99
N LEU A 34 24.82 -34.20 8.06
CA LEU A 34 24.16 -33.78 9.29
C LEU A 34 22.82 -34.49 9.48
N ALA A 35 22.45 -34.78 10.72
CA ALA A 35 21.19 -35.42 11.07
C ALA A 35 20.40 -34.53 12.07
N GLY A 36 19.08 -34.70 12.13
CA GLY A 36 18.26 -33.94 13.07
C GLY A 36 16.88 -33.55 12.56
N THR A 37 16.34 -32.43 13.08
CA THR A 37 14.99 -31.94 12.74
C THR A 37 14.98 -30.50 12.24
N LEU A 38 14.05 -30.23 11.31
CA LEU A 38 13.83 -28.94 10.69
C LEU A 38 12.34 -28.58 10.85
N ASP A 39 12.01 -27.78 11.86
CA ASP A 39 10.63 -27.55 12.24
C ASP A 39 10.19 -26.09 11.98
N ASN A 40 9.01 -25.92 11.39
CA ASN A 40 8.32 -24.64 11.48
C ASN A 40 7.72 -24.51 12.89
N ILE A 41 8.00 -23.38 13.52
CA ILE A 41 7.40 -22.98 14.79
C ILE A 41 6.74 -21.61 14.64
N PRO A 42 5.79 -21.21 15.50
CA PRO A 42 5.21 -19.87 15.40
C PRO A 42 6.30 -18.79 15.38
N GLY A 43 6.29 -17.96 14.33
CA GLY A 43 7.24 -16.84 14.16
C GLY A 43 8.67 -17.20 13.72
N ALA A 44 9.05 -18.47 13.57
CA ALA A 44 10.42 -18.86 13.24
C ALA A 44 10.52 -20.25 12.56
N VAL A 45 11.73 -20.60 12.13
CA VAL A 45 12.11 -21.99 11.80
C VAL A 45 13.16 -22.44 12.80
N ARG A 46 12.90 -23.58 13.44
CA ARG A 46 13.84 -24.22 14.35
C ARG A 46 14.61 -25.32 13.63
N LEU A 47 15.93 -25.29 13.72
CA LEU A 47 16.82 -26.32 13.22
C LEU A 47 17.53 -26.94 14.44
N ASP A 48 17.46 -28.26 14.62
CA ASP A 48 18.13 -29.02 15.66
C ASP A 48 18.97 -30.10 14.99
N LEU A 49 20.23 -29.76 14.74
CA LEU A 49 21.14 -30.54 13.89
C LEU A 49 22.33 -31.06 14.69
N GLN A 50 22.74 -32.29 14.35
CA GLN A 50 23.89 -32.95 14.96
C GLN A 50 24.80 -33.56 13.89
N GLY A 51 26.13 -33.46 14.10
CA GLY A 51 27.16 -34.00 13.23
C GLY A 51 28.53 -33.47 13.59
N ALA A 52 29.50 -33.59 12.68
CA ALA A 52 30.81 -33.02 12.86
C ALA A 52 30.75 -31.50 13.05
N ARG A 53 31.48 -30.98 14.04
CA ARG A 53 31.46 -29.53 14.34
C ARG A 53 31.86 -28.66 13.12
N PRO A 54 32.90 -28.97 12.31
CA PRO A 54 33.23 -28.19 11.13
C PRO A 54 32.10 -28.15 10.08
N ALA A 55 31.33 -29.23 9.95
CA ALA A 55 30.17 -29.30 9.03
C ALA A 55 29.02 -28.39 9.50
N LEU A 56 28.75 -28.33 10.80
CA LEU A 56 27.78 -27.41 11.39
C LEU A 56 28.20 -25.94 11.22
N GLU A 57 29.50 -25.63 11.41
CA GLU A 57 30.05 -24.29 11.18
C GLU A 57 30.01 -23.91 9.69
N GLN A 58 30.23 -24.87 8.79
CA GLN A 58 30.07 -24.65 7.34
C GLN A 58 28.60 -24.37 6.97
N LEU A 59 27.64 -25.08 7.56
CA LEU A 59 26.22 -24.79 7.38
C LEU A 59 25.88 -23.34 7.79
N LEU A 60 26.37 -22.88 8.94
CA LEU A 60 26.16 -21.50 9.44
C LEU A 60 26.67 -20.45 8.47
N ARG A 61 27.83 -20.67 7.83
CA ARG A 61 28.40 -19.76 6.83
C ARG A 61 27.59 -19.75 5.55
N LEU A 62 27.24 -20.92 5.02
CA LEU A 62 26.57 -21.07 3.73
C LEU A 62 25.09 -20.68 3.76
N LEU A 63 24.43 -20.82 4.92
CA LEU A 63 22.98 -20.59 5.02
C LEU A 63 22.56 -19.18 4.56
N PRO A 64 23.16 -18.08 5.01
CA PRO A 64 22.80 -16.73 4.53
C PRO A 64 23.10 -16.52 3.03
N GLU A 65 24.19 -17.10 2.52
CA GLU A 65 24.62 -16.94 1.13
C GLU A 65 23.73 -17.65 0.12
N LEU A 66 23.14 -18.77 0.52
CA LEU A 66 22.30 -19.61 -0.34
C LEU A 66 20.81 -19.22 -0.30
N LEU A 67 20.42 -18.24 0.52
CA LEU A 67 19.05 -17.77 0.56
C LEU A 67 18.70 -17.06 -0.75
N VAL A 68 17.58 -17.49 -1.32
CA VAL A 68 17.03 -16.88 -2.54
C VAL A 68 15.80 -16.07 -2.18
N PRO A 69 15.71 -14.81 -2.58
CA PRO A 69 14.49 -14.03 -2.34
C PRO A 69 13.22 -14.76 -2.79
N PRO A 70 12.12 -14.63 -2.03
CA PRO A 70 11.91 -13.70 -0.91
C PRO A 70 12.41 -14.19 0.45
N ALA A 71 13.03 -15.39 0.56
CA ALA A 71 13.59 -15.89 1.81
C ALA A 71 14.60 -14.89 2.42
N ARG A 72 14.46 -14.61 3.73
CA ARG A 72 15.31 -13.63 4.43
C ARG A 72 15.46 -14.01 5.90
N LEU A 73 16.69 -13.90 6.39
CA LEU A 73 16.99 -13.97 7.81
C LEU A 73 17.14 -12.56 8.37
N ASP A 74 16.33 -12.23 9.36
CA ASP A 74 16.40 -10.97 10.10
C ASP A 74 17.03 -11.17 11.48
N GLY A 75 17.08 -12.41 11.97
CA GLY A 75 17.73 -12.81 13.21
C GLY A 75 18.07 -14.29 13.22
N LEU A 76 19.17 -14.62 13.85
CA LEU A 76 19.67 -15.99 14.02
C LEU A 76 20.15 -16.19 15.45
N GLU A 77 19.39 -16.99 16.23
CA GLU A 77 19.81 -17.41 17.55
C GLU A 77 20.54 -18.74 17.45
N ILE A 78 21.79 -18.77 17.92
CA ILE A 78 22.69 -19.92 17.83
C ILE A 78 22.96 -20.46 19.21
N ARG A 79 22.67 -21.74 19.42
CA ARG A 79 22.98 -22.43 20.68
C ARG A 79 23.66 -23.75 20.41
N TRP A 80 24.89 -23.88 20.89
CA TRP A 80 25.63 -25.15 20.92
C TRP A 80 25.14 -25.97 22.10
N CYS A 81 24.85 -27.23 21.85
CA CYS A 81 24.33 -28.18 22.84
C CYS A 81 25.20 -29.44 22.87
N PRO A 82 25.18 -30.21 23.98
CA PRO A 82 25.78 -31.56 24.00
C PRO A 82 25.10 -32.47 22.95
N PRO A 83 25.86 -33.34 22.29
CA PRO A 83 25.28 -34.33 21.38
C PRO A 83 24.22 -35.19 22.06
N ARG A 84 23.20 -35.58 21.34
CA ARG A 84 22.21 -36.58 21.80
C ARG A 84 22.78 -37.99 21.67
N CYS A 85 22.47 -38.83 22.64
CA CYS A 85 22.77 -40.28 22.60
C CYS A 85 21.48 -41.04 22.85
N PRO A 86 21.04 -41.90 21.89
CA PRO A 86 21.64 -42.17 20.59
C PRO A 86 21.57 -41.00 19.63
N SER A 87 22.50 -40.92 18.68
CA SER A 87 22.49 -39.90 17.62
C SER A 87 21.21 -40.00 16.77
N PRO A 88 20.63 -38.87 16.36
CA PRO A 88 19.49 -38.88 15.47
C PRO A 88 19.84 -39.56 14.14
N ARG A 89 18.89 -40.32 13.55
CA ARG A 89 19.08 -40.94 12.26
C ARG A 89 18.39 -40.14 11.17
N GLY A 90 19.19 -39.59 10.24
CA GLY A 90 18.68 -38.82 9.10
C GLY A 90 18.12 -37.43 9.46
N LEU A 91 17.47 -36.82 8.49
CA LEU A 91 16.86 -35.50 8.60
C LEU A 91 15.35 -35.60 8.50
N HIS A 92 14.65 -34.96 9.43
CA HIS A 92 13.20 -34.95 9.47
C HIS A 92 12.67 -33.52 9.37
N ILE A 93 11.69 -33.28 8.49
CA ILE A 93 10.95 -32.00 8.40
C ILE A 93 9.63 -32.16 9.13
N GLY A 94 9.41 -31.35 10.16
CA GLY A 94 8.24 -31.39 11.03
C GLY A 94 7.63 -30.01 11.27
N ALA A 95 6.76 -29.98 12.29
CA ALA A 95 6.19 -28.75 12.83
C ALA A 95 5.89 -28.90 14.33
N ALA A 96 5.94 -27.78 15.04
CA ALA A 96 5.52 -27.68 16.45
C ALA A 96 3.98 -27.57 16.59
N ALA A 97 3.52 -27.37 17.82
CA ALA A 97 2.11 -27.20 18.13
C ALA A 97 1.42 -26.11 17.28
N THR A 98 0.18 -26.37 16.96
CA THR A 98 -0.67 -25.50 16.13
C THR A 98 -1.17 -24.31 16.94
N THR A 99 -1.15 -23.12 16.33
CA THR A 99 -1.80 -21.92 16.85
C THR A 99 -2.72 -21.35 15.78
N ALA A 100 -4.00 -21.19 16.07
CA ALA A 100 -4.96 -20.58 15.16
C ALA A 100 -4.59 -19.12 14.87
N LEU A 101 -4.77 -18.72 13.61
CA LEU A 101 -4.63 -17.32 13.21
C LEU A 101 -6.01 -16.66 13.25
N GLY A 102 -6.13 -15.60 14.04
CA GLY A 102 -7.35 -14.80 14.08
C GLY A 102 -7.64 -14.11 12.74
N PRO A 103 -8.85 -13.60 12.55
CA PRO A 103 -9.21 -12.86 11.35
C PRO A 103 -8.40 -11.57 11.23
N GLY A 104 -7.67 -11.41 10.17
CA GLY A 104 -7.20 -10.10 9.73
C GLY A 104 -5.76 -9.72 9.95
N LEU A 105 -5.19 -9.81 11.12
CA LEU A 105 -3.83 -9.37 11.41
C LEU A 105 -2.92 -10.58 11.67
N VAL A 106 -1.80 -10.62 10.95
CA VAL A 106 -0.86 -11.75 11.04
C VAL A 106 0.55 -11.22 11.27
N THR A 107 1.15 -11.71 12.33
CA THR A 107 2.55 -11.44 12.69
C THR A 107 3.30 -12.75 12.64
N THR A 108 3.86 -13.07 11.49
CA THR A 108 4.49 -14.37 11.33
C THR A 108 5.72 -14.28 10.42
N ALA A 109 6.54 -15.31 10.48
CA ALA A 109 7.59 -15.56 9.52
C ALA A 109 7.06 -15.98 8.13
N LEU A 110 5.76 -15.82 7.87
CA LEU A 110 5.07 -16.24 6.65
C LEU A 110 5.37 -15.32 5.49
N ALA A 111 5.65 -15.92 4.33
CA ALA A 111 5.79 -15.19 3.08
C ALA A 111 4.47 -14.54 2.64
N PRO A 112 4.52 -13.41 1.93
CA PRO A 112 3.38 -12.86 1.21
C PRO A 112 2.96 -13.78 0.05
N ASP A 113 1.76 -13.53 -0.48
CA ASP A 113 1.27 -14.16 -1.71
C ASP A 113 2.09 -13.67 -2.91
N LEU A 114 2.63 -14.58 -3.70
CA LEU A 114 3.53 -14.27 -4.81
C LEU A 114 2.99 -14.78 -6.14
N ALA A 115 3.23 -14.01 -7.19
CA ALA A 115 2.89 -14.36 -8.56
C ALA A 115 3.60 -15.66 -9.02
N PRO A 116 3.08 -16.36 -10.06
CA PRO A 116 3.69 -17.55 -10.60
C PRO A 116 5.12 -17.30 -11.07
N CYS A 117 6.07 -18.06 -10.58
CA CYS A 117 7.47 -17.99 -11.01
C CYS A 117 7.64 -18.47 -12.46
N GLY A 118 8.77 -18.15 -13.10
CA GLY A 118 9.05 -18.50 -14.50
C GLY A 118 8.89 -20.00 -14.80
N GLN A 119 9.33 -20.90 -13.90
CA GLN A 119 9.18 -22.33 -14.06
C GLN A 119 7.71 -22.78 -14.02
N CYS A 120 6.90 -22.23 -13.09
CA CYS A 120 5.47 -22.55 -13.05
C CYS A 120 4.73 -21.98 -14.28
N ARG A 121 5.16 -20.83 -14.82
CA ARG A 121 4.61 -20.30 -16.08
C ARG A 121 4.98 -21.15 -17.28
N ALA A 122 6.19 -21.71 -17.32
CA ALA A 122 6.62 -22.63 -18.37
C ALA A 122 5.82 -23.94 -18.34
N GLU A 123 5.69 -24.58 -17.19
CA GLU A 123 4.88 -25.81 -17.02
C GLU A 123 3.40 -25.57 -17.34
N LEU A 124 2.85 -24.39 -16.98
CA LEU A 124 1.47 -24.00 -17.31
C LEU A 124 1.24 -23.93 -18.83
N ALA A 125 2.26 -23.56 -19.58
CA ALA A 125 2.19 -23.40 -21.03
C ALA A 125 2.59 -24.68 -21.81
N ASP A 126 3.29 -25.62 -21.20
CA ASP A 126 3.77 -26.83 -21.86
C ASP A 126 2.68 -27.90 -21.98
N PRO A 127 2.20 -28.23 -23.21
CA PRO A 127 1.18 -29.26 -23.40
C PRO A 127 1.58 -30.67 -22.90
N LYS A 128 2.88 -30.92 -22.68
CA LYS A 128 3.40 -32.17 -22.18
C LYS A 128 3.44 -32.26 -20.65
N ASP A 129 3.35 -31.09 -19.96
CA ASP A 129 3.35 -31.08 -18.50
C ASP A 129 1.98 -31.50 -17.96
N ARG A 130 1.97 -32.32 -16.91
CA ARG A 130 0.74 -32.74 -16.24
C ARG A 130 -0.07 -31.62 -15.59
N ARG A 131 0.51 -30.43 -15.44
CA ARG A 131 -0.13 -29.19 -14.97
C ARG A 131 -0.35 -28.17 -16.09
N HIS A 132 -0.25 -28.61 -17.36
CA HIS A 132 -0.64 -27.78 -18.49
C HIS A 132 -2.01 -27.15 -18.24
N ARG A 133 -2.10 -25.83 -18.37
CA ARG A 133 -3.30 -25.02 -18.17
C ARG A 133 -4.01 -25.19 -16.80
N TYR A 134 -3.33 -25.75 -15.79
CA TYR A 134 -3.92 -25.89 -14.46
C TYR A 134 -3.92 -24.54 -13.71
N PRO A 135 -5.10 -23.92 -13.42
CA PRO A 135 -5.21 -22.52 -12.96
C PRO A 135 -4.72 -22.27 -11.54
N PHE A 136 -4.27 -23.32 -10.81
CA PHE A 136 -3.77 -23.23 -9.44
C PHE A 136 -2.35 -23.80 -9.28
N ILE A 137 -1.60 -23.87 -10.37
CA ILE A 137 -0.20 -24.33 -10.33
C ILE A 137 0.63 -23.45 -9.41
N SER A 138 1.46 -24.06 -8.57
CA SER A 138 2.37 -23.38 -7.66
C SER A 138 3.56 -24.26 -7.27
N CYS A 139 4.53 -23.66 -6.56
CA CYS A 139 5.66 -24.38 -6.00
C CYS A 139 6.09 -23.76 -4.66
N ARG A 140 7.22 -24.20 -4.09
CA ARG A 140 7.77 -23.64 -2.85
C ARG A 140 8.14 -22.15 -2.91
N ARG A 141 8.30 -21.56 -4.12
CA ARG A 141 8.71 -20.16 -4.33
C ARG A 141 7.59 -19.21 -4.73
N CYS A 142 6.43 -19.73 -5.15
CA CYS A 142 5.33 -18.88 -5.65
C CYS A 142 3.97 -19.43 -5.22
N GLY A 143 2.92 -18.66 -5.50
CA GLY A 143 1.54 -18.99 -5.18
C GLY A 143 1.03 -18.36 -3.89
N PRO A 144 -0.18 -18.75 -3.45
CA PRO A 144 -0.83 -18.17 -2.28
C PRO A 144 -0.12 -18.56 -0.97
N ARG A 145 -0.16 -17.67 0.01
CA ARG A 145 0.39 -17.84 1.36
C ARG A 145 -0.57 -17.26 2.40
N LEU A 146 -0.51 -15.93 2.63
CA LEU A 146 -1.33 -15.24 3.61
C LEU A 146 -2.82 -15.39 3.32
N SER A 147 -3.22 -15.32 2.04
CA SER A 147 -4.62 -15.42 1.62
C SER A 147 -5.29 -16.74 1.99
N ILE A 148 -4.51 -17.82 2.19
CA ILE A 148 -5.02 -19.15 2.48
C ILE A 148 -4.64 -19.71 3.86
N ALA A 149 -3.79 -19.03 4.62
CA ALA A 149 -3.34 -19.50 5.93
C ALA A 149 -4.45 -19.33 6.99
N VAL A 150 -4.77 -20.40 7.72
CA VAL A 150 -5.77 -20.42 8.80
C VAL A 150 -5.15 -20.63 10.18
N ALA A 151 -3.96 -21.21 10.23
CA ALA A 151 -3.21 -21.42 11.47
C ALA A 151 -1.70 -21.36 11.22
N GLU A 152 -0.94 -21.30 12.30
CA GLU A 152 0.52 -21.41 12.33
C GLU A 152 0.98 -22.66 13.07
N PRO A 153 2.18 -23.14 12.77
CA PRO A 153 3.13 -22.67 11.74
C PRO A 153 2.71 -23.05 10.31
N TRP A 154 3.37 -22.50 9.29
CA TRP A 154 3.04 -22.76 7.89
C TRP A 154 3.18 -24.24 7.52
N MET A 155 2.02 -24.86 7.24
CA MET A 155 1.85 -26.24 6.77
C MET A 155 0.58 -26.35 5.94
N ARG A 156 0.47 -27.34 5.07
CA ARG A 156 -0.75 -27.60 4.27
C ARG A 156 -2.00 -27.77 5.12
N SER A 157 -1.91 -28.54 6.22
CA SER A 157 -2.99 -28.73 7.20
C SER A 157 -3.46 -27.44 7.87
N HIS A 158 -2.65 -26.40 7.85
CA HIS A 158 -2.94 -25.08 8.42
C HIS A 158 -3.36 -24.05 7.36
N THR A 159 -3.79 -24.52 6.19
CA THR A 159 -4.29 -23.69 5.10
C THR A 159 -5.65 -24.18 4.62
N THR A 160 -6.34 -23.35 3.83
CA THR A 160 -7.59 -23.76 3.16
C THR A 160 -7.37 -24.90 2.16
N LEU A 161 -6.14 -25.30 1.86
CA LEU A 161 -5.81 -26.49 1.06
C LEU A 161 -5.83 -27.79 1.85
N ALA A 162 -6.06 -27.77 3.16
CA ALA A 162 -6.25 -28.97 3.96
C ALA A 162 -7.41 -29.86 3.45
N ALA A 163 -8.43 -29.24 2.86
CA ALA A 163 -9.57 -29.94 2.25
C ALA A 163 -9.23 -30.66 0.93
N PHE A 164 -8.03 -30.50 0.39
CA PHE A 164 -7.59 -31.06 -0.88
C PHE A 164 -6.46 -32.09 -0.68
N PRO A 165 -6.76 -33.36 -0.41
CA PRO A 165 -5.75 -34.39 -0.21
C PRO A 165 -4.92 -34.61 -1.48
N LEU A 166 -3.60 -34.79 -1.30
CA LEU A 166 -2.69 -34.97 -2.42
C LEU A 166 -2.93 -36.35 -3.11
N CYS A 167 -3.01 -36.34 -4.44
CA CYS A 167 -2.91 -37.55 -5.23
C CYS A 167 -1.49 -38.15 -5.14
N ASP A 168 -1.33 -39.41 -5.52
CA ASP A 168 -0.05 -40.11 -5.38
C ASP A 168 1.11 -39.43 -6.14
N ALA A 169 0.84 -38.90 -7.31
CA ALA A 169 1.86 -38.14 -8.06
C ALA A 169 2.30 -36.87 -7.32
N CYS A 170 1.37 -36.08 -6.80
CA CYS A 170 1.71 -34.89 -6.01
C CYS A 170 2.36 -35.25 -4.66
N ARG A 171 1.99 -36.37 -4.04
CA ARG A 171 2.59 -36.88 -2.81
C ARG A 171 4.04 -37.31 -3.03
N ARG A 172 4.34 -37.99 -4.17
CA ARG A 172 5.73 -38.33 -4.54
C ARG A 172 6.58 -37.06 -4.68
N GLU A 173 6.16 -36.07 -5.46
CA GLU A 173 6.87 -34.81 -5.62
C GLU A 173 7.03 -34.04 -4.29
N PHE A 174 6.02 -34.06 -3.42
CA PHE A 174 6.07 -33.41 -2.11
C PHE A 174 7.13 -34.04 -1.18
N ASN A 175 7.33 -35.35 -1.27
CA ASN A 175 8.27 -36.11 -0.42
C ASN A 175 9.65 -36.32 -1.05
N ASP A 176 9.83 -36.06 -2.34
CA ASP A 176 11.12 -36.25 -3.02
C ASP A 176 12.04 -35.03 -2.78
N PRO A 177 13.17 -35.18 -2.04
CA PRO A 177 14.12 -34.11 -1.80
C PRO A 177 14.77 -33.53 -3.05
N LEU A 178 14.71 -34.24 -4.19
CA LEU A 178 15.26 -33.76 -5.47
C LEU A 178 14.24 -32.98 -6.27
N ASP A 179 12.94 -33.07 -5.93
CA ASP A 179 11.89 -32.36 -6.65
C ASP A 179 11.83 -30.87 -6.21
N ARG A 180 11.56 -29.98 -7.17
CA ARG A 180 11.40 -28.56 -6.90
C ARG A 180 10.15 -28.22 -6.04
N ARG A 181 9.23 -29.17 -5.89
CA ARG A 181 8.04 -29.09 -5.03
C ARG A 181 8.19 -29.84 -3.71
N PHE A 182 9.40 -30.28 -3.38
CA PHE A 182 9.69 -30.87 -2.07
C PHE A 182 9.20 -29.94 -0.95
N HIS A 183 8.29 -30.42 -0.12
CA HIS A 183 7.58 -29.64 0.92
C HIS A 183 6.97 -28.31 0.43
N ALA A 184 6.47 -28.28 -0.81
CA ALA A 184 5.67 -27.16 -1.29
C ALA A 184 4.22 -27.33 -0.80
N GLU A 185 3.86 -26.71 0.30
CA GLU A 185 2.56 -26.87 0.97
C GLU A 185 1.36 -26.53 0.08
N THR A 186 1.58 -25.71 -0.95
CA THR A 186 0.55 -25.33 -1.93
C THR A 186 0.49 -26.19 -3.17
N ILE A 187 1.25 -27.30 -3.22
CA ILE A 187 1.25 -28.22 -4.36
C ILE A 187 -0.15 -28.76 -4.68
N GLY A 188 -0.46 -28.89 -5.94
CA GLY A 188 -1.67 -29.48 -6.47
C GLY A 188 -1.58 -29.71 -7.98
N CYS A 189 -2.55 -30.40 -8.54
CA CYS A 189 -2.73 -30.58 -9.97
C CYS A 189 -4.24 -30.72 -10.28
N SER A 190 -4.58 -30.81 -11.55
CA SER A 190 -5.97 -31.01 -11.98
C SER A 190 -6.67 -32.25 -11.38
N ALA A 191 -5.94 -33.22 -10.84
CA ALA A 191 -6.55 -34.41 -10.21
C ALA A 191 -6.86 -34.18 -8.71
N CYS A 192 -6.12 -33.34 -7.99
CA CYS A 192 -6.23 -33.27 -6.54
C CYS A 192 -6.33 -31.83 -5.97
N GLY A 193 -6.29 -30.81 -6.80
CA GLY A 193 -6.37 -29.41 -6.35
C GLY A 193 -7.73 -28.77 -6.64
N PRO A 194 -7.85 -27.49 -6.39
CA PRO A 194 -9.07 -26.70 -6.59
C PRO A 194 -9.60 -26.75 -8.03
N ARG A 195 -10.92 -26.51 -8.17
CA ARG A 195 -11.67 -26.56 -9.45
C ARG A 195 -12.40 -25.24 -9.67
N LEU A 196 -12.55 -24.89 -10.94
CA LEU A 196 -13.32 -23.72 -11.37
C LEU A 196 -14.82 -24.02 -11.48
N GLN A 197 -15.60 -23.00 -11.21
CA GLN A 197 -17.03 -22.93 -11.46
C GLN A 197 -17.36 -21.57 -12.08
N LEU A 198 -18.25 -21.55 -13.07
CA LEU A 198 -18.75 -20.33 -13.68
C LEU A 198 -20.27 -20.28 -13.59
N LEU A 199 -20.78 -19.26 -12.88
CA LEU A 199 -22.22 -19.01 -12.74
C LEU A 199 -22.61 -17.68 -13.37
N ALA A 200 -23.83 -17.61 -13.89
CA ALA A 200 -24.47 -16.35 -14.24
C ALA A 200 -24.88 -15.58 -12.97
N ALA A 201 -25.29 -14.33 -13.14
CA ALA A 201 -25.76 -13.48 -12.04
C ALA A 201 -26.96 -14.07 -11.29
N ASP A 202 -27.85 -14.78 -12.00
CA ASP A 202 -29.01 -15.48 -11.45
C ASP A 202 -28.66 -16.79 -10.72
N GLY A 203 -27.41 -17.24 -10.81
CA GLY A 203 -26.92 -18.47 -10.16
C GLY A 203 -26.96 -19.70 -11.05
N ARG A 204 -27.42 -19.60 -12.27
CA ARG A 204 -27.40 -20.68 -13.26
C ARG A 204 -25.95 -20.99 -13.64
N ALA A 205 -25.60 -22.30 -13.66
CA ALA A 205 -24.27 -22.73 -14.13
C ALA A 205 -24.15 -22.45 -15.64
N LEU A 206 -23.09 -21.72 -16.01
CA LEU A 206 -22.73 -21.44 -17.39
C LEU A 206 -21.80 -22.48 -17.98
N ALA A 207 -20.93 -23.05 -17.15
CA ALA A 207 -19.99 -24.08 -17.52
C ALA A 207 -19.54 -24.91 -16.31
N GLN A 208 -19.05 -26.14 -16.57
CA GLN A 208 -18.45 -27.04 -15.60
C GLN A 208 -17.11 -27.58 -16.13
N GLY A 209 -16.13 -27.73 -15.23
CA GLY A 209 -14.76 -28.13 -15.55
C GLY A 209 -13.89 -26.93 -15.94
N ASP A 210 -12.62 -27.02 -15.61
CA ASP A 210 -11.69 -25.86 -15.66
C ASP A 210 -11.60 -25.23 -17.05
N GLU A 211 -11.40 -26.03 -18.11
CA GLU A 211 -11.29 -25.53 -19.49
C GLU A 211 -12.60 -24.91 -20.01
N SER A 212 -13.74 -25.58 -19.76
CA SER A 212 -15.04 -25.06 -20.16
C SER A 212 -15.36 -23.77 -19.45
N CYS A 213 -15.03 -23.65 -18.16
CA CYS A 213 -15.22 -22.42 -17.39
C CYS A 213 -14.34 -21.27 -17.93
N LEU A 214 -13.08 -21.57 -18.26
CA LEU A 214 -12.18 -20.56 -18.86
C LEU A 214 -12.69 -20.11 -20.22
N ALA A 215 -13.06 -21.03 -21.10
CA ALA A 215 -13.58 -20.71 -22.44
C ALA A 215 -14.86 -19.86 -22.38
N ALA A 216 -15.80 -20.23 -21.50
CA ALA A 216 -17.05 -19.48 -21.33
C ALA A 216 -16.82 -18.10 -20.69
N ALA A 217 -15.88 -17.97 -19.74
CA ALA A 217 -15.50 -16.69 -19.16
C ALA A 217 -14.85 -15.76 -20.19
N VAL A 218 -13.97 -16.30 -21.06
CA VAL A 218 -13.37 -15.57 -22.18
C VAL A 218 -14.44 -15.09 -23.15
N ALA A 219 -15.40 -15.98 -23.51
CA ALA A 219 -16.50 -15.62 -24.39
C ALA A 219 -17.37 -14.48 -23.81
N LEU A 220 -17.67 -14.53 -22.49
CA LEU A 220 -18.38 -13.48 -21.77
C LEU A 220 -17.62 -12.14 -21.87
N LEU A 221 -16.31 -12.15 -21.59
CA LEU A 221 -15.47 -10.95 -21.67
C LEU A 221 -15.43 -10.38 -23.10
N ARG A 222 -15.23 -11.23 -24.12
CA ARG A 222 -15.18 -10.78 -25.52
C ARG A 222 -16.51 -10.17 -26.01
N GLN A 223 -17.61 -10.54 -25.38
CA GLN A 223 -18.94 -9.93 -25.62
C GLN A 223 -19.13 -8.64 -24.82
N GLY A 224 -18.09 -8.14 -24.15
CA GLY A 224 -18.15 -6.95 -23.30
C GLY A 224 -18.81 -7.19 -21.94
N GLY A 225 -19.06 -8.45 -21.52
CA GLY A 225 -19.61 -8.80 -20.21
C GLY A 225 -18.68 -8.40 -19.06
N ILE A 226 -19.24 -8.15 -17.89
CA ILE A 226 -18.49 -7.89 -16.64
C ILE A 226 -18.33 -9.21 -15.89
N LEU A 227 -17.09 -9.69 -15.77
CA LEU A 227 -16.75 -10.92 -15.07
C LEU A 227 -16.28 -10.60 -13.64
N ALA A 228 -16.94 -11.19 -12.63
CA ALA A 228 -16.42 -11.26 -11.27
C ALA A 228 -15.53 -12.49 -11.12
N LEU A 229 -14.23 -12.28 -10.98
CA LEU A 229 -13.20 -13.32 -10.86
C LEU A 229 -12.77 -13.45 -9.40
N GLN A 230 -12.83 -14.65 -8.81
CA GLN A 230 -12.16 -14.93 -7.54
C GLN A 230 -10.66 -15.08 -7.78
N ALA A 231 -9.91 -14.02 -7.46
CA ALA A 231 -8.45 -13.94 -7.55
C ALA A 231 -7.78 -14.46 -6.26
N VAL A 232 -6.50 -14.14 -6.05
CA VAL A 232 -5.73 -14.64 -4.90
C VAL A 232 -6.25 -14.09 -3.56
N GLY A 233 -6.47 -12.80 -3.47
CA GLY A 233 -6.84 -12.12 -2.22
C GLY A 233 -8.31 -11.71 -2.12
N GLY A 234 -9.12 -12.02 -3.11
CA GLY A 234 -10.55 -11.64 -3.18
C GLY A 234 -11.05 -11.55 -4.60
N PHE A 235 -12.29 -11.14 -4.76
CA PHE A 235 -12.88 -10.96 -6.08
C PHE A 235 -12.33 -9.72 -6.80
N GLN A 236 -12.23 -9.81 -8.11
CA GLN A 236 -11.93 -8.71 -9.02
C GLN A 236 -13.00 -8.64 -10.11
N LEU A 237 -13.32 -7.44 -10.58
CA LEU A 237 -14.21 -7.21 -11.71
C LEU A 237 -13.36 -6.94 -12.94
N LEU A 238 -13.60 -7.70 -14.00
CA LEU A 238 -12.86 -7.64 -15.25
C LEU A 238 -13.79 -7.25 -16.41
N VAL A 239 -13.28 -6.41 -17.32
CA VAL A 239 -13.86 -6.11 -18.64
C VAL A 239 -12.72 -5.87 -19.62
N PRO A 240 -12.92 -6.03 -20.97
CA PRO A 240 -11.91 -5.63 -21.95
C PRO A 240 -11.61 -4.13 -21.84
N ALA A 241 -10.32 -3.78 -21.77
CA ALA A 241 -9.89 -2.40 -21.59
C ALA A 241 -10.15 -1.51 -22.82
N ALA A 242 -10.19 -2.10 -24.01
CA ALA A 242 -10.49 -1.40 -25.26
C ALA A 242 -12.00 -1.11 -25.46
N ASP A 243 -12.88 -1.82 -24.76
CA ASP A 243 -14.33 -1.62 -24.88
C ASP A 243 -14.80 -0.49 -23.95
N GLY A 244 -14.89 0.74 -24.51
CA GLY A 244 -15.35 1.91 -23.77
C GLY A 244 -16.75 1.75 -23.20
N HIS A 245 -17.67 1.06 -23.90
CA HIS A 245 -19.04 0.82 -23.42
C HIS A 245 -19.07 -0.14 -22.22
N ALA A 246 -18.27 -1.20 -22.24
CA ALA A 246 -18.14 -2.12 -21.11
C ALA A 246 -17.52 -1.41 -19.89
N VAL A 247 -16.49 -0.59 -20.11
CA VAL A 247 -15.85 0.20 -19.06
C VAL A 247 -16.81 1.21 -18.43
N GLU A 248 -17.57 1.95 -19.23
CA GLU A 248 -18.57 2.89 -18.73
C GLU A 248 -19.73 2.19 -17.99
N ARG A 249 -20.15 1.02 -18.48
CA ARG A 249 -21.15 0.19 -17.80
C ARG A 249 -20.62 -0.28 -16.44
N LEU A 250 -19.37 -0.72 -16.36
CA LEU A 250 -18.73 -1.08 -15.11
C LEU A 250 -18.66 0.13 -14.15
N ARG A 251 -18.29 1.32 -14.64
CA ARG A 251 -18.26 2.57 -13.84
C ARG A 251 -19.64 2.89 -13.22
N ARG A 252 -20.67 2.85 -14.04
CA ARG A 252 -22.05 3.13 -13.58
C ARG A 252 -22.51 2.10 -12.54
N ARG A 253 -22.36 0.80 -12.84
CA ARG A 253 -22.83 -0.27 -11.94
C ARG A 253 -22.04 -0.31 -10.63
N LYS A 254 -20.73 -0.07 -10.68
CA LYS A 254 -19.86 -0.03 -9.48
C LYS A 254 -19.93 1.31 -8.73
N ARG A 255 -20.62 2.32 -9.27
CA ARG A 255 -20.70 3.69 -8.73
C ARG A 255 -19.29 4.28 -8.52
N ARG A 256 -18.43 4.12 -9.52
CA ARG A 256 -17.05 4.61 -9.54
C ARG A 256 -16.81 5.49 -10.77
N PRO A 257 -17.35 6.74 -10.79
CA PRO A 257 -17.40 7.55 -12.00
C PRO A 257 -16.02 7.98 -12.52
N HIS A 258 -15.08 8.38 -11.64
CA HIS A 258 -13.87 9.05 -12.08
C HIS A 258 -12.57 8.35 -11.65
N ARG A 259 -12.56 7.62 -10.52
CA ARG A 259 -11.31 6.99 -10.05
C ARG A 259 -10.74 6.03 -11.10
N PRO A 260 -9.44 6.16 -11.51
CA PRO A 260 -8.83 5.32 -12.52
C PRO A 260 -8.94 3.82 -12.22
N PHE A 261 -9.03 3.01 -13.27
CA PHE A 261 -8.91 1.56 -13.20
C PHE A 261 -7.49 1.12 -13.56
N ALA A 262 -7.03 0.03 -12.96
CA ALA A 262 -5.83 -0.66 -13.38
C ALA A 262 -6.14 -1.58 -14.58
N VAL A 263 -5.10 -1.89 -15.34
CA VAL A 263 -5.15 -2.79 -16.50
C VAL A 263 -4.25 -3.97 -16.24
N LEU A 264 -4.79 -5.18 -16.41
CA LEU A 264 -4.08 -6.44 -16.39
C LEU A 264 -3.59 -6.77 -17.79
N VAL A 265 -2.29 -7.01 -17.95
CA VAL A 265 -1.64 -7.34 -19.22
C VAL A 265 -0.79 -8.59 -19.04
N ASP A 266 -0.92 -9.57 -19.93
CA ASP A 266 -0.19 -10.84 -19.88
C ASP A 266 1.19 -10.79 -20.54
N ASP A 267 1.36 -9.87 -21.50
CA ASP A 267 2.56 -9.74 -22.35
C ASP A 267 3.24 -8.38 -22.13
N PRO A 268 4.52 -8.37 -21.70
CA PRO A 268 5.33 -7.15 -21.66
C PRO A 268 5.43 -6.41 -23.00
N GLY A 269 5.33 -7.11 -24.13
CA GLY A 269 5.34 -6.51 -25.46
C GLY A 269 4.18 -5.54 -25.71
N ARG A 270 3.02 -5.74 -25.07
CA ARG A 270 1.87 -4.83 -25.10
C ARG A 270 2.07 -3.57 -24.27
N LEU A 271 2.94 -3.62 -23.25
CA LEU A 271 3.14 -2.51 -22.32
C LEU A 271 3.60 -1.23 -23.03
N ALA A 272 4.52 -1.36 -23.98
CA ALA A 272 5.08 -0.22 -24.71
C ALA A 272 4.03 0.53 -25.56
N ALA A 273 2.93 -0.13 -25.91
CA ALA A 273 1.81 0.49 -26.61
C ALA A 273 0.86 1.24 -25.67
N LEU A 274 0.82 0.86 -24.39
CA LEU A 274 -0.12 1.41 -23.41
C LEU A 274 0.47 2.57 -22.60
N VAL A 275 1.75 2.45 -22.26
CA VAL A 275 2.41 3.32 -21.29
C VAL A 275 3.87 3.56 -21.67
N ALA A 276 4.40 4.72 -21.28
CA ALA A 276 5.84 4.93 -21.31
C ALA A 276 6.50 4.06 -20.20
N LEU A 277 7.65 3.48 -20.53
CA LEU A 277 8.42 2.62 -19.65
C LEU A 277 9.69 3.35 -19.14
N PRO A 278 9.59 4.18 -18.11
CA PRO A 278 10.76 4.82 -17.53
C PRO A 278 11.70 3.78 -16.90
N PRO A 279 12.96 4.16 -16.57
CA PRO A 279 13.87 3.29 -15.85
C PRO A 279 13.22 2.68 -14.60
N GLY A 280 13.46 1.39 -14.35
CA GLY A 280 12.86 0.64 -13.25
C GLY A 280 11.44 0.10 -13.49
N ALA A 281 10.72 0.54 -14.53
CA ALA A 281 9.33 0.13 -14.77
C ALA A 281 9.19 -1.40 -14.97
N LEU A 282 10.01 -1.98 -15.83
CA LEU A 282 9.98 -3.43 -16.06
C LEU A 282 10.35 -4.22 -14.81
N ALA A 283 11.33 -3.76 -14.03
CA ALA A 283 11.71 -4.40 -12.78
C ALA A 283 10.54 -4.37 -11.78
N ALA A 284 9.85 -3.23 -11.62
CA ALA A 284 8.70 -3.09 -10.75
C ALA A 284 7.51 -3.97 -11.19
N LEU A 285 7.24 -4.06 -12.51
CA LEU A 285 6.18 -4.91 -13.06
C LEU A 285 6.46 -6.41 -12.88
N HIS A 286 7.73 -6.81 -12.99
CA HIS A 286 8.15 -8.21 -12.81
C HIS A 286 8.44 -8.59 -11.35
N ASP A 287 8.24 -7.68 -10.40
CA ASP A 287 8.35 -8.01 -8.99
C ASP A 287 7.41 -9.18 -8.66
N PRO A 288 7.87 -10.21 -7.93
CA PRO A 288 7.02 -11.34 -7.51
C PRO A 288 5.75 -10.95 -6.76
N ALA A 289 5.71 -9.76 -6.15
CA ALA A 289 4.49 -9.18 -5.57
C ALA A 289 3.42 -8.88 -6.62
N ALA A 290 3.78 -8.75 -7.89
CA ALA A 290 2.91 -8.33 -9.01
C ALA A 290 2.03 -7.13 -8.64
N PRO A 291 2.60 -5.99 -8.26
CA PRO A 291 1.85 -4.81 -7.86
C PRO A 291 1.17 -4.14 -9.06
N ILE A 292 0.22 -3.26 -8.79
CA ILE A 292 -0.22 -2.26 -9.76
C ILE A 292 0.87 -1.19 -9.81
N VAL A 293 1.49 -1.00 -10.97
CA VAL A 293 2.51 0.03 -11.21
C VAL A 293 1.87 1.21 -11.92
N LEU A 294 1.98 2.41 -11.35
CA LEU A 294 1.51 3.64 -12.00
C LEU A 294 2.58 4.12 -12.99
N LEU A 295 2.25 4.10 -14.28
CA LEU A 295 3.13 4.47 -15.38
C LEU A 295 2.55 5.62 -16.20
N PRO A 296 3.37 6.53 -16.75
CA PRO A 296 2.89 7.60 -17.63
C PRO A 296 2.16 7.01 -18.83
N ARG A 297 0.99 7.54 -19.16
CA ARG A 297 0.26 7.13 -20.38
C ARG A 297 1.05 7.52 -21.63
N GLN A 298 1.02 6.65 -22.63
CA GLN A 298 1.51 7.00 -23.97
C GLN A 298 0.59 8.08 -24.56
N ALA A 299 1.17 9.19 -24.96
CA ALA A 299 0.41 10.39 -25.36
C ALA A 299 0.26 10.55 -26.88
N ASP A 300 0.52 9.52 -27.69
CA ASP A 300 0.37 9.64 -29.13
C ASP A 300 -1.05 9.25 -29.58
N PRO A 301 -1.92 10.25 -29.92
CA PRO A 301 -3.26 9.99 -30.43
C PRO A 301 -3.27 9.30 -31.80
N GLY A 302 -2.13 9.24 -32.47
CA GLY A 302 -1.99 8.64 -33.81
C GLY A 302 -1.49 7.20 -33.80
N ASP A 303 -1.09 6.65 -32.64
CA ASP A 303 -0.69 5.23 -32.56
C ASP A 303 -1.94 4.35 -32.52
N PRO A 304 -2.17 3.50 -33.55
CA PRO A 304 -3.32 2.57 -33.54
C PRO A 304 -3.31 1.61 -32.33
N ARG A 305 -2.18 1.45 -31.65
CA ARG A 305 -2.05 0.66 -30.43
C ARG A 305 -2.58 1.38 -29.18
N ALA A 306 -2.70 2.71 -29.22
CA ALA A 306 -3.39 3.48 -28.17
C ALA A 306 -4.88 3.09 -28.05
N ALA A 307 -5.44 2.42 -29.06
CA ALA A 307 -6.79 1.87 -29.05
C ALA A 307 -6.96 0.65 -28.09
N GLU A 308 -5.88 0.07 -27.55
CA GLU A 308 -5.99 -1.05 -26.60
C GLU A 308 -6.57 -0.66 -25.22
N VAL A 309 -6.61 0.65 -24.90
CA VAL A 309 -7.22 1.15 -23.64
C VAL A 309 -8.14 2.32 -23.93
N ALA A 310 -9.43 2.11 -23.73
CA ALA A 310 -10.44 3.15 -23.98
C ALA A 310 -10.25 4.34 -23.00
N PRO A 311 -10.55 5.58 -23.44
CA PRO A 311 -10.39 6.79 -22.63
C PRO A 311 -11.04 6.71 -21.23
N PRO A 312 -12.22 6.06 -21.07
CA PRO A 312 -12.84 5.96 -19.74
C PRO A 312 -12.06 5.15 -18.70
N VAL A 313 -11.04 4.36 -19.08
CA VAL A 313 -10.27 3.53 -18.12
C VAL A 313 -9.51 4.39 -17.11
N ALA A 314 -8.89 5.47 -17.56
CA ALA A 314 -8.11 6.37 -16.69
C ALA A 314 -8.39 7.85 -17.01
N ALA A 315 -9.67 8.20 -17.21
CA ALA A 315 -10.09 9.55 -17.53
C ALA A 315 -9.55 10.56 -16.48
N GLY A 316 -8.93 11.63 -16.97
CA GLY A 316 -8.38 12.70 -16.13
C GLY A 316 -7.11 12.32 -15.33
N SER A 317 -6.51 11.16 -15.60
CA SER A 317 -5.24 10.75 -14.98
C SER A 317 -4.10 10.75 -16.00
N PRO A 318 -2.90 11.28 -15.68
CA PRO A 318 -1.71 11.15 -16.51
C PRO A 318 -1.10 9.75 -16.36
N TRP A 319 -1.53 9.00 -15.37
CA TRP A 319 -1.03 7.70 -15.01
C TRP A 319 -2.01 6.60 -15.40
N GLN A 320 -1.49 5.53 -15.96
CA GLN A 320 -2.19 4.27 -16.12
C GLN A 320 -1.62 3.27 -15.12
N GLY A 321 -2.48 2.73 -14.25
CA GLY A 321 -2.11 1.59 -13.42
C GLY A 321 -2.05 0.33 -14.29
N VAL A 322 -0.90 -0.33 -14.31
CA VAL A 322 -0.69 -1.58 -15.04
C VAL A 322 -0.22 -2.66 -14.09
N MET A 323 -0.72 -3.88 -14.25
CA MET A 323 -0.29 -5.05 -13.48
C MET A 323 -0.10 -6.27 -14.37
N LEU A 324 0.88 -7.09 -14.02
CA LEU A 324 1.03 -8.43 -14.58
C LEU A 324 0.20 -9.44 -13.76
N PRO A 325 -0.14 -10.63 -14.34
CA PRO A 325 -0.94 -11.63 -13.66
C PRO A 325 -0.31 -12.10 -12.33
N ALA A 326 -1.04 -11.91 -11.25
CA ALA A 326 -0.66 -12.33 -9.90
C ALA A 326 -1.00 -13.80 -9.61
N SER A 327 -1.78 -14.44 -10.48
CA SER A 327 -2.16 -15.85 -10.39
C SER A 327 -2.13 -16.54 -11.75
N PRO A 328 -1.97 -17.87 -11.77
CA PRO A 328 -2.07 -18.66 -13.01
C PRO A 328 -3.43 -18.50 -13.68
N LEU A 329 -4.51 -18.35 -12.91
CA LEU A 329 -5.86 -18.13 -13.43
C LEU A 329 -5.96 -16.80 -14.19
N GLN A 330 -5.44 -15.70 -13.63
CA GLN A 330 -5.38 -14.42 -14.33
C GLN A 330 -4.53 -14.50 -15.61
N LEU A 331 -3.41 -15.25 -15.55
CA LEU A 331 -2.54 -15.43 -16.71
C LEU A 331 -3.25 -16.18 -17.85
N LEU A 332 -3.98 -17.24 -17.54
CA LEU A 332 -4.76 -18.00 -18.54
C LEU A 332 -5.85 -17.11 -19.14
N LEU A 333 -6.64 -16.41 -18.31
CA LEU A 333 -7.70 -15.54 -18.81
C LEU A 333 -7.16 -14.42 -19.70
N ALA A 334 -6.10 -13.73 -19.28
CA ALA A 334 -5.53 -12.62 -20.08
C ALA A 334 -4.98 -13.12 -21.43
N ARG A 335 -4.28 -14.27 -21.44
CA ARG A 335 -3.77 -14.91 -22.66
C ARG A 335 -4.91 -15.33 -23.59
N ASP A 336 -5.91 -16.02 -23.05
CA ASP A 336 -7.01 -16.55 -23.86
C ASP A 336 -7.92 -15.41 -24.37
N CYS A 337 -8.08 -14.32 -23.63
CA CYS A 337 -8.76 -13.11 -24.12
C CYS A 337 -7.99 -12.46 -25.25
N GLY A 338 -6.67 -12.48 -25.22
CA GLY A 338 -5.79 -11.85 -26.20
C GLY A 338 -5.84 -10.33 -26.21
N CYS A 339 -6.30 -9.70 -25.13
CA CYS A 339 -6.40 -8.24 -24.97
C CYS A 339 -6.11 -7.81 -23.53
N ALA A 340 -5.83 -6.53 -23.34
CA ALA A 340 -5.72 -5.94 -22.02
C ALA A 340 -7.09 -5.92 -21.30
N LEU A 341 -7.11 -6.25 -20.03
CA LEU A 341 -8.32 -6.30 -19.20
C LEU A 341 -8.29 -5.21 -18.12
N VAL A 342 -9.32 -4.42 -17.99
CA VAL A 342 -9.55 -3.65 -16.76
C VAL A 342 -9.64 -4.63 -15.60
N ALA A 343 -8.93 -4.33 -14.50
CA ALA A 343 -9.01 -5.09 -13.26
C ALA A 343 -9.28 -4.12 -12.08
N THR A 344 -10.37 -4.35 -11.37
CA THR A 344 -10.71 -3.56 -10.18
C THR A 344 -11.25 -4.47 -9.07
N SER A 345 -11.12 -4.05 -7.80
CA SER A 345 -11.59 -4.82 -6.65
C SER A 345 -13.07 -5.21 -6.75
N GLY A 346 -13.40 -6.45 -6.38
CA GLY A 346 -14.76 -7.00 -6.38
C GLY A 346 -15.49 -6.67 -5.08
N ASN A 347 -15.90 -5.41 -4.95
CA ASN A 347 -16.67 -4.88 -3.83
C ASN A 347 -17.54 -3.71 -4.30
N PRO A 348 -18.65 -3.40 -3.64
CA PRO A 348 -19.26 -2.08 -3.71
C PRO A 348 -18.25 -1.01 -3.26
N SER A 349 -18.38 0.22 -3.82
CA SER A 349 -17.42 1.29 -3.51
C SER A 349 -17.41 1.63 -2.02
N GLY A 350 -16.20 1.65 -1.40
CA GLY A 350 -16.02 1.94 0.02
C GLY A 350 -16.27 0.76 0.98
N GLU A 351 -16.66 -0.40 0.49
CA GLU A 351 -16.87 -1.60 1.30
C GLU A 351 -15.66 -2.56 1.24
N PRO A 352 -15.57 -3.54 2.16
CA PRO A 352 -14.54 -4.57 2.12
C PRO A 352 -14.61 -5.43 0.86
N LEU A 353 -13.46 -5.92 0.43
CA LEU A 353 -13.31 -6.85 -0.68
C LEU A 353 -14.07 -8.15 -0.42
N CYS A 354 -14.89 -8.61 -1.38
CA CYS A 354 -15.55 -9.91 -1.29
C CYS A 354 -14.51 -11.04 -1.41
N ILE A 355 -14.58 -12.03 -0.51
CA ILE A 355 -13.74 -13.22 -0.52
C ILE A 355 -14.55 -14.52 -0.64
N ASP A 356 -15.79 -14.50 -0.23
CA ASP A 356 -16.71 -15.63 -0.29
C ASP A 356 -17.56 -15.59 -1.57
N PRO A 357 -17.73 -16.70 -2.32
CA PRO A 357 -18.51 -16.73 -3.56
C PRO A 357 -20.01 -16.40 -3.38
N ALA A 358 -20.63 -16.84 -2.29
CA ALA A 358 -22.05 -16.55 -2.04
C ALA A 358 -22.24 -15.06 -1.67
N GLU A 359 -21.35 -14.53 -0.86
CA GLU A 359 -21.32 -13.09 -0.56
C GLU A 359 -21.08 -12.26 -1.83
N ALA A 360 -20.10 -12.63 -2.65
CA ALA A 360 -19.77 -11.91 -3.88
C ALA A 360 -20.98 -11.88 -4.84
N ARG A 361 -21.67 -13.01 -5.02
CA ARG A 361 -22.88 -13.08 -5.85
C ARG A 361 -23.99 -12.17 -5.31
N ARG A 362 -24.21 -12.15 -4.01
CA ARG A 362 -25.22 -11.28 -3.39
C ARG A 362 -24.87 -9.79 -3.53
N ARG A 363 -23.63 -9.40 -3.23
CA ARG A 363 -23.19 -7.99 -3.22
C ARG A 363 -22.90 -7.42 -4.60
N LEU A 364 -22.51 -8.25 -5.55
CA LEU A 364 -22.15 -7.84 -6.91
C LEU A 364 -23.19 -8.26 -7.96
N ALA A 365 -24.37 -8.75 -7.57
CA ALA A 365 -25.42 -9.22 -8.47
C ALA A 365 -25.83 -8.17 -9.53
N LEU A 366 -25.87 -6.90 -9.14
CA LEU A 366 -26.20 -5.78 -10.05
C LEU A 366 -25.00 -5.24 -10.83
N VAL A 367 -23.79 -5.75 -10.54
CA VAL A 367 -22.54 -5.27 -11.15
C VAL A 367 -22.03 -6.24 -12.20
N ALA A 368 -21.87 -7.51 -11.85
CA ALA A 368 -21.27 -8.55 -12.70
C ALA A 368 -22.33 -9.33 -13.50
N ASP A 369 -21.97 -9.70 -14.72
CA ASP A 369 -22.80 -10.54 -15.60
C ASP A 369 -22.48 -12.04 -15.42
N GLY A 370 -21.28 -12.37 -14.93
CA GLY A 370 -20.85 -13.74 -14.60
C GLY A 370 -19.86 -13.77 -13.45
N PHE A 371 -19.81 -14.92 -12.77
CA PHE A 371 -18.99 -15.17 -11.58
C PHE A 371 -18.11 -16.40 -11.81
N LEU A 372 -16.83 -16.20 -12.04
CA LEU A 372 -15.82 -17.26 -12.12
C LEU A 372 -15.11 -17.38 -10.76
N PHE A 373 -15.32 -18.49 -10.10
CA PHE A 373 -14.73 -18.76 -8.80
C PHE A 373 -14.26 -20.22 -8.69
N HIS A 374 -13.63 -20.53 -7.57
CA HIS A 374 -13.07 -21.85 -7.27
C HIS A 374 -13.46 -22.30 -5.87
N ASP A 375 -13.40 -23.60 -5.64
CA ASP A 375 -13.75 -24.24 -4.38
C ASP A 375 -12.71 -24.12 -3.27
N ARG A 376 -11.54 -23.48 -3.52
CA ARG A 376 -10.57 -23.13 -2.49
C ARG A 376 -10.98 -21.83 -1.78
N PRO A 377 -11.33 -21.86 -0.48
CA PRO A 377 -11.68 -20.64 0.25
C PRO A 377 -10.50 -19.65 0.35
N ILE A 378 -10.81 -18.36 0.37
CA ILE A 378 -9.88 -17.31 0.75
C ILE A 378 -10.06 -17.05 2.25
N ALA A 379 -8.98 -17.20 3.02
CA ALA A 379 -9.02 -16.99 4.48
C ALA A 379 -8.97 -15.51 4.87
N ARG A 380 -8.38 -14.65 4.03
CA ARG A 380 -8.19 -13.21 4.31
C ARG A 380 -8.29 -12.37 3.06
N PRO A 381 -9.00 -11.23 3.12
CA PRO A 381 -9.00 -10.26 2.02
C PRO A 381 -7.63 -9.57 1.91
N LEU A 382 -7.14 -9.48 0.67
CA LEU A 382 -5.89 -8.79 0.33
C LEU A 382 -6.08 -7.99 -0.94
N ASP A 383 -6.06 -6.67 -0.83
CA ASP A 383 -6.02 -5.77 -1.98
C ASP A 383 -4.70 -5.90 -2.75
N ASP A 384 -4.69 -5.46 -4.00
CA ASP A 384 -3.44 -5.34 -4.76
C ASP A 384 -2.59 -4.19 -4.22
N SER A 385 -1.29 -4.41 -4.11
CA SER A 385 -0.34 -3.34 -3.81
C SER A 385 -0.26 -2.36 -4.98
N VAL A 386 0.00 -1.09 -4.67
CA VAL A 386 0.16 -0.03 -5.68
C VAL A 386 1.50 0.64 -5.48
N VAL A 387 2.25 0.76 -6.55
CA VAL A 387 3.56 1.44 -6.56
C VAL A 387 3.61 2.51 -7.63
N GLN A 388 4.43 3.52 -7.38
CA GLN A 388 4.81 4.59 -8.30
C GLN A 388 6.32 4.60 -8.42
N LEU A 389 6.85 5.06 -9.54
CA LEU A 389 8.29 5.19 -9.71
C LEU A 389 8.74 6.62 -9.41
N VAL A 390 9.71 6.74 -8.52
CA VAL A 390 10.40 7.99 -8.23
C VAL A 390 11.89 7.75 -8.45
N ASP A 391 12.48 8.45 -9.39
CA ASP A 391 13.89 8.29 -9.79
C ASP A 391 14.25 6.82 -10.14
N GLY A 392 13.33 6.14 -10.85
CA GLY A 392 13.48 4.74 -11.26
C GLY A 392 13.26 3.70 -10.16
N ASN A 393 13.01 4.12 -8.92
CA ASN A 393 12.78 3.22 -7.80
C ASN A 393 11.30 3.12 -7.45
N PRO A 394 10.79 1.92 -7.09
CA PRO A 394 9.41 1.75 -6.68
C PRO A 394 9.17 2.37 -5.30
N VAL A 395 8.10 3.16 -5.19
CA VAL A 395 7.59 3.76 -3.96
C VAL A 395 6.18 3.23 -3.73
N LEU A 396 5.93 2.67 -2.56
CA LEU A 396 4.62 2.11 -2.21
C LEU A 396 3.60 3.22 -1.93
N LEU A 397 2.50 3.22 -2.68
CA LEU A 397 1.29 4.02 -2.39
C LEU A 397 0.25 3.24 -1.61
N ARG A 398 0.25 1.90 -1.76
CA ARG A 398 -0.55 0.95 -0.98
C ARG A 398 0.28 -0.30 -0.74
N ARG A 399 0.41 -0.69 0.55
CA ARG A 399 1.11 -1.90 0.96
C ARG A 399 0.08 -2.98 1.30
N ALA A 400 -0.02 -4.00 0.46
CA ALA A 400 -1.00 -5.09 0.58
C ALA A 400 -0.43 -6.40 0.04
N ARG A 401 -1.11 -7.10 -0.88
CA ARG A 401 -0.67 -8.38 -1.46
C ARG A 401 0.75 -8.28 -2.02
N GLY A 402 1.55 -9.31 -1.76
CA GLY A 402 2.93 -9.41 -2.20
C GLY A 402 3.95 -8.72 -1.28
N HIS A 403 3.53 -7.74 -0.48
CA HIS A 403 4.39 -7.05 0.48
C HIS A 403 4.04 -7.39 1.94
N ALA A 404 2.75 -7.42 2.29
CA ALA A 404 2.30 -7.88 3.60
C ALA A 404 2.11 -9.41 3.58
N PRO A 405 2.44 -10.13 4.67
CA PRO A 405 2.78 -9.69 6.02
C PRO A 405 4.31 -9.58 6.27
N ALA A 406 5.14 -9.47 5.25
CA ALA A 406 6.58 -9.41 5.45
C ALA A 406 6.94 -8.29 6.46
N PRO A 407 7.83 -8.55 7.43
CA PRO A 407 8.26 -7.52 8.36
C PRO A 407 9.04 -6.41 7.65
N LEU A 408 8.95 -5.19 8.18
CA LEU A 408 9.67 -4.04 7.64
C LEU A 408 11.18 -4.20 7.88
N ARG A 409 11.97 -3.77 6.90
CA ARG A 409 13.42 -3.69 7.04
C ARG A 409 13.78 -2.32 7.58
N LEU A 410 14.09 -2.26 8.86
CA LEU A 410 14.53 -1.03 9.51
C LEU A 410 16.05 -1.07 9.71
N PRO A 411 16.79 -0.05 9.27
CA PRO A 411 18.26 0.00 9.44
C PRO A 411 18.67 -0.02 10.92
N GLN A 412 17.81 0.50 11.79
CA GLN A 412 17.98 0.45 13.23
C GLN A 412 16.77 -0.27 13.83
N PRO A 413 16.86 -1.59 14.06
CA PRO A 413 15.76 -2.33 14.69
C PRO A 413 15.54 -1.85 16.12
N PRO A 414 14.27 -1.76 16.57
CA PRO A 414 13.94 -1.46 17.96
C PRO A 414 14.49 -2.51 18.94
N ALA A 415 14.63 -2.14 20.20
CA ALA A 415 15.03 -3.08 21.26
C ALA A 415 14.04 -4.25 21.36
N ALA A 416 14.58 -5.46 21.60
CA ALA A 416 13.80 -6.70 21.59
C ALA A 416 12.81 -6.83 22.75
N ASP A 417 13.03 -6.10 23.85
CA ASP A 417 12.18 -6.07 25.04
C ASP A 417 10.95 -5.15 24.90
N ARG A 418 10.83 -4.42 23.79
CA ARG A 418 9.71 -3.51 23.53
C ARG A 418 8.60 -4.21 22.75
N GLY A 419 7.37 -4.13 23.28
CA GLY A 419 6.15 -4.58 22.60
C GLY A 419 5.12 -3.46 22.52
N LEU A 420 4.75 -3.02 21.32
CA LEU A 420 3.77 -1.95 21.08
C LEU A 420 2.87 -2.30 19.89
N LEU A 421 1.59 -1.90 20.00
CA LEU A 421 0.63 -1.99 18.91
C LEU A 421 0.12 -0.59 18.56
N ALA A 422 0.31 -0.15 17.32
CA ALA A 422 -0.20 1.11 16.80
C ALA A 422 -1.35 0.89 15.81
N LEU A 423 -2.41 1.68 15.94
CA LEU A 423 -3.63 1.52 15.16
C LEU A 423 -3.58 2.22 13.78
N GLY A 424 -2.75 3.25 13.62
CA GLY A 424 -2.66 4.05 12.40
C GLY A 424 -3.71 5.16 12.34
N GLY A 425 -4.13 5.53 11.14
CA GLY A 425 -5.18 6.52 10.85
C GLY A 425 -6.50 5.87 10.47
N ASP A 426 -7.57 6.68 10.41
CA ASP A 426 -8.91 6.24 9.99
C ASP A 426 -9.00 5.98 8.48
N LEU A 427 -8.19 6.66 7.68
CA LEU A 427 -8.07 6.44 6.25
C LEU A 427 -6.94 5.44 5.98
N LYS A 428 -7.15 4.58 4.99
CA LYS A 428 -6.14 3.59 4.54
C LYS A 428 -5.56 2.76 5.71
N ALA A 429 -6.40 2.42 6.67
CA ALA A 429 -6.02 1.79 7.94
C ALA A 429 -5.07 0.61 7.74
N ALA A 430 -3.94 0.63 8.43
CA ALA A 430 -2.91 -0.39 8.42
C ALA A 430 -2.17 -0.39 9.77
N PRO A 431 -2.67 -1.11 10.78
CA PRO A 431 -2.01 -1.20 12.08
C PRO A 431 -0.59 -1.76 12.01
N ALA A 432 0.24 -1.38 12.97
CA ALA A 432 1.60 -1.89 13.08
C ALA A 432 1.84 -2.52 14.46
N LEU A 433 2.49 -3.67 14.47
CA LEU A 433 2.94 -4.35 15.67
C LEU A 433 4.45 -4.32 15.76
N LEU A 434 4.97 -3.88 16.88
CA LEU A 434 6.36 -4.07 17.30
C LEU A 434 6.41 -5.18 18.35
N LEU A 435 7.17 -6.21 18.09
CA LEU A 435 7.41 -7.29 19.03
C LEU A 435 8.80 -7.88 18.79
N GLN A 436 9.56 -8.13 19.87
CA GLN A 436 10.89 -8.74 19.80
C GLN A 436 11.84 -8.07 18.78
N GLY A 437 11.84 -6.74 18.72
CA GLY A 437 12.68 -5.96 17.80
C GLY A 437 12.25 -5.98 16.33
N THR A 438 11.13 -6.62 16.01
CA THR A 438 10.60 -6.71 14.64
C THR A 438 9.32 -5.89 14.51
N VAL A 439 9.17 -5.18 13.40
CA VAL A 439 7.97 -4.40 13.09
C VAL A 439 7.22 -5.03 11.92
N TRP A 440 5.96 -5.35 12.15
CA TRP A 440 5.01 -5.78 11.11
C TRP A 440 4.00 -4.67 10.85
N LEU A 441 3.85 -4.28 9.61
CA LEU A 441 2.77 -3.42 9.15
C LEU A 441 1.72 -4.30 8.48
N ALA A 442 0.50 -4.25 8.99
CA ALA A 442 -0.63 -5.01 8.45
C ALA A 442 -0.91 -4.65 6.99
N PRO A 443 -1.50 -5.56 6.21
CA PRO A 443 -2.00 -5.19 4.89
C PRO A 443 -3.06 -4.09 5.00
N HIS A 444 -3.10 -3.21 4.00
CA HIS A 444 -4.14 -2.19 3.84
C HIS A 444 -5.54 -2.78 4.04
N ARG A 445 -6.37 -2.13 4.86
CA ARG A 445 -7.72 -2.60 5.22
C ARG A 445 -8.84 -1.75 4.61
N GLY A 446 -8.54 -0.55 4.16
CA GLY A 446 -9.52 0.43 3.69
C GLY A 446 -9.75 1.55 4.71
N ASP A 447 -10.81 2.30 4.48
CA ASP A 447 -11.17 3.46 5.30
C ASP A 447 -12.20 3.05 6.38
N LEU A 448 -11.97 3.45 7.63
CA LEU A 448 -12.81 3.08 8.79
C LEU A 448 -14.22 3.71 8.76
N ILE A 449 -14.48 4.60 7.83
CA ILE A 449 -15.82 5.19 7.59
C ILE A 449 -16.87 4.08 7.30
N SER A 450 -16.43 2.96 6.73
CA SER A 450 -17.28 1.79 6.52
C SER A 450 -17.36 0.96 7.81
N ALA A 451 -18.57 0.80 8.37
CA ALA A 451 -18.80 -0.03 9.56
C ALA A 451 -18.35 -1.49 9.39
N ALA A 452 -18.30 -2.01 8.16
CA ALA A 452 -17.79 -3.35 7.89
C ALA A 452 -16.25 -3.40 7.95
N VAL A 453 -15.56 -2.34 7.50
CA VAL A 453 -14.09 -2.20 7.63
C VAL A 453 -13.72 -2.03 9.10
N GLU A 454 -14.44 -1.18 9.83
CA GLU A 454 -14.24 -0.96 11.27
C GLU A 454 -14.38 -2.26 12.07
N ARG A 455 -15.47 -3.02 11.88
CA ARG A 455 -15.67 -4.32 12.55
C ARG A 455 -14.54 -5.30 12.23
N GLY A 456 -14.19 -5.47 10.96
CA GLY A 456 -13.10 -6.37 10.57
C GLY A 456 -11.73 -5.95 11.12
N LEU A 457 -11.50 -4.66 11.34
CA LEU A 457 -10.31 -4.17 12.03
C LEU A 457 -10.37 -4.49 13.53
N ALA A 458 -11.50 -4.21 14.20
CA ALA A 458 -11.67 -4.49 15.64
C ALA A 458 -11.48 -5.97 15.94
N GLU A 459 -12.10 -6.87 15.17
CA GLU A 459 -11.93 -8.32 15.30
C GLU A 459 -10.45 -8.75 15.10
N GLY A 460 -9.78 -8.16 14.10
CA GLY A 460 -8.38 -8.44 13.84
C GLY A 460 -7.44 -7.95 14.93
N LEU A 461 -7.70 -6.78 15.52
CA LEU A 461 -6.95 -6.22 16.65
C LEU A 461 -7.16 -7.05 17.93
N GLN A 462 -8.42 -7.44 18.21
CA GLN A 462 -8.74 -8.32 19.35
C GLN A 462 -7.98 -9.64 19.26
N ALA A 463 -8.05 -10.33 18.12
CA ALA A 463 -7.34 -11.59 17.90
C ALA A 463 -5.81 -11.45 18.05
N LEU A 464 -5.26 -10.29 17.70
CA LEU A 464 -3.85 -9.99 17.86
C LEU A 464 -3.51 -9.78 19.34
N LEU A 465 -4.36 -9.05 20.09
CA LEU A 465 -4.20 -8.81 21.54
C LEU A 465 -4.36 -10.10 22.36
N ASP A 466 -5.33 -10.95 22.04
CA ASP A 466 -5.53 -12.25 22.69
C ASP A 466 -4.27 -13.13 22.55
N ARG A 467 -3.56 -13.01 21.45
CA ARG A 467 -2.36 -13.79 21.18
C ARG A 467 -1.09 -13.18 21.76
N TRP A 468 -0.89 -11.89 21.58
CA TRP A 468 0.37 -11.21 21.88
C TRP A 468 0.28 -10.20 23.01
N GLY A 469 -0.92 -9.95 23.55
CA GLY A 469 -1.17 -8.99 24.62
C GLY A 469 -0.20 -9.09 25.79
N PRO A 470 0.11 -10.31 26.31
CA PRO A 470 1.08 -10.46 27.39
C PRO A 470 2.49 -9.94 27.09
N GLY A 471 2.85 -9.82 25.80
CA GLY A 471 4.14 -9.26 25.36
C GLY A 471 4.09 -7.76 25.03
N LEU A 472 2.91 -7.12 25.14
CA LEU A 472 2.74 -5.71 24.82
C LEU A 472 2.85 -4.83 26.06
N GLN A 473 3.48 -3.69 25.90
CA GLN A 473 3.66 -2.65 26.93
C GLN A 473 2.73 -1.46 26.71
N GLY A 474 1.98 -1.42 25.59
CA GLY A 474 1.03 -0.35 25.33
C GLY A 474 0.48 -0.32 23.91
N LEU A 475 -0.56 0.49 23.77
CA LEU A 475 -1.20 0.83 22.52
C LEU A 475 -0.84 2.26 22.12
N VAL A 476 -0.86 2.51 20.79
CA VAL A 476 -0.61 3.85 20.24
C VAL A 476 -1.68 4.18 19.20
N CYS A 477 -2.23 5.39 19.22
CA CYS A 477 -3.20 5.85 18.23
C CYS A 477 -2.98 7.32 17.86
N ASP A 478 -3.77 7.79 16.89
CA ASP A 478 -3.81 9.22 16.52
C ASP A 478 -4.37 10.07 17.67
N SER A 479 -3.93 11.33 17.78
CA SER A 479 -4.42 12.26 18.79
C SER A 479 -5.77 12.89 18.45
N HIS A 480 -6.33 12.64 17.26
CA HIS A 480 -7.62 13.21 16.87
C HIS A 480 -8.76 12.68 17.78
N PRO A 481 -9.50 13.57 18.49
CA PRO A 481 -10.45 13.15 19.52
C PRO A 481 -11.67 12.39 18.98
N ALA A 482 -12.05 12.62 17.73
CA ALA A 482 -13.16 11.97 17.05
C ALA A 482 -12.70 10.83 16.11
N ALA A 483 -11.45 10.40 16.17
CA ALA A 483 -10.96 9.30 15.34
C ALA A 483 -11.62 7.97 15.75
N ILE A 484 -12.10 7.21 14.77
CA ILE A 484 -12.67 5.87 14.96
C ILE A 484 -11.59 4.94 15.54
N GLY A 485 -10.38 4.98 14.98
CA GLY A 485 -9.22 4.25 15.49
C GLY A 485 -8.87 4.63 16.94
N GLY A 486 -9.05 5.91 17.31
CA GLY A 486 -8.87 6.38 18.70
C GLY A 486 -9.86 5.76 19.68
N ARG A 487 -11.14 5.69 19.30
CA ARG A 487 -12.18 5.04 20.11
C ARG A 487 -11.92 3.54 20.28
N LEU A 488 -11.57 2.84 19.20
CA LEU A 488 -11.18 1.42 19.27
C LEU A 488 -9.95 1.23 20.17
N ALA A 489 -8.99 2.15 20.14
CA ALA A 489 -7.81 2.09 21.00
C ALA A 489 -8.17 2.26 22.48
N ASP A 490 -9.09 3.17 22.83
CA ASP A 490 -9.58 3.36 24.20
C ASP A 490 -10.26 2.09 24.72
N GLU A 491 -11.16 1.48 23.92
CA GLU A 491 -11.87 0.25 24.27
C GLU A 491 -10.90 -0.92 24.50
N LEU A 492 -9.95 -1.11 23.59
CA LEU A 492 -8.95 -2.19 23.69
C LEU A 492 -7.94 -1.96 24.82
N ALA A 493 -7.53 -0.73 25.05
CA ALA A 493 -6.63 -0.38 26.15
C ALA A 493 -7.28 -0.68 27.51
N ALA A 494 -8.55 -0.33 27.67
CA ALA A 494 -9.31 -0.60 28.88
C ALA A 494 -9.50 -2.11 29.11
N SER A 495 -9.91 -2.87 28.06
CA SER A 495 -10.20 -4.31 28.19
C SER A 495 -8.95 -5.15 28.47
N HIS A 496 -7.78 -4.73 27.97
CA HIS A 496 -6.50 -5.44 28.15
C HIS A 496 -5.58 -4.81 29.21
N HIS A 497 -6.04 -3.77 29.91
CA HIS A 497 -5.26 -3.04 30.92
C HIS A 497 -3.90 -2.53 30.40
N LEU A 498 -3.87 -2.08 29.15
CA LEU A 498 -2.67 -1.56 28.51
C LEU A 498 -2.65 -0.02 28.50
N PRO A 499 -1.51 0.63 28.75
CA PRO A 499 -1.39 2.07 28.61
C PRO A 499 -1.60 2.49 27.16
N LEU A 500 -2.35 3.58 26.95
CA LEU A 500 -2.59 4.18 25.64
C LEU A 500 -1.80 5.47 25.49
N ARG A 501 -1.07 5.60 24.39
CA ARG A 501 -0.37 6.83 23.99
C ARG A 501 -0.96 7.41 22.71
N ARG A 502 -1.13 8.73 22.68
CA ARG A 502 -1.64 9.45 21.51
C ARG A 502 -0.50 10.22 20.85
N VAL A 503 -0.42 10.12 19.52
CA VAL A 503 0.63 10.76 18.71
C VAL A 503 -0.03 11.71 17.71
N PRO A 504 0.39 12.98 17.62
CA PRO A 504 -0.10 13.91 16.62
C PRO A 504 0.16 13.40 15.20
N HIS A 505 -0.85 13.53 14.33
CA HIS A 505 -0.86 12.97 12.97
C HIS A 505 0.42 13.26 12.15
N HIS A 506 0.78 14.54 12.06
CA HIS A 506 1.95 14.99 11.29
C HIS A 506 3.29 14.58 11.91
N HIS A 507 3.33 14.37 13.24
CA HIS A 507 4.50 13.81 13.90
C HIS A 507 4.68 12.34 13.46
N ALA A 508 3.59 11.57 13.44
CA ALA A 508 3.63 10.19 12.98
C ALA A 508 4.10 10.08 11.52
N HIS A 509 3.58 10.91 10.61
CA HIS A 509 4.07 10.96 9.23
C HIS A 509 5.58 11.19 9.14
N ALA A 510 6.11 12.14 9.91
CA ALA A 510 7.54 12.45 9.90
C ALA A 510 8.39 11.30 10.49
N TRP A 511 7.97 10.76 11.65
CA TRP A 511 8.67 9.66 12.29
C TRP A 511 8.62 8.34 11.49
N ALA A 512 7.60 8.12 10.66
CA ALA A 512 7.51 6.95 9.80
C ALA A 512 8.68 6.89 8.81
N VAL A 513 8.98 8.00 8.15
CA VAL A 513 10.12 8.10 7.22
C VAL A 513 11.45 8.05 7.97
N ALA A 514 11.55 8.70 9.14
CA ALA A 514 12.76 8.61 9.97
C ALA A 514 13.07 7.16 10.35
N ALA A 515 12.05 6.38 10.73
CA ALA A 515 12.18 4.95 11.04
C ALA A 515 12.67 4.15 9.85
N GLU A 516 12.08 4.35 8.68
CA GLU A 516 12.39 3.63 7.45
C GLU A 516 13.86 3.81 7.04
N HIS A 517 14.40 5.03 7.22
CA HIS A 517 15.77 5.38 6.87
C HIS A 517 16.77 5.21 8.02
N GLY A 518 16.33 4.84 9.23
CA GLY A 518 17.20 4.77 10.40
C GLY A 518 17.83 6.13 10.75
N ALA A 519 17.16 7.23 10.42
CA ALA A 519 17.67 8.57 10.64
C ALA A 519 17.59 8.95 12.12
N ALA A 520 18.73 9.33 12.73
CA ALA A 520 18.90 9.48 14.18
C ALA A 520 19.30 10.88 14.65
N GLY A 521 19.71 11.79 13.76
CA GLY A 521 20.12 13.16 14.09
C GLY A 521 18.95 14.12 14.26
N PRO A 522 19.20 15.43 14.43
CA PRO A 522 18.17 16.43 14.28
C PRO A 522 17.73 16.48 12.81
N LEU A 523 16.45 16.20 12.56
CA LEU A 523 15.86 16.07 11.23
C LEU A 523 14.84 17.18 11.01
N LEU A 524 14.83 17.70 9.80
CA LEU A 524 13.70 18.52 9.34
C LEU A 524 12.67 17.62 8.64
N ALA A 525 11.39 17.94 8.76
CA ALA A 525 10.34 17.25 8.03
C ALA A 525 9.29 18.23 7.50
N TRP A 526 9.04 18.20 6.20
CA TRP A 526 7.77 18.65 5.66
C TRP A 526 6.77 17.51 5.75
N ALA A 527 5.81 17.63 6.66
CA ALA A 527 4.65 16.77 6.72
C ALA A 527 3.50 17.49 6.02
N ALA A 528 3.20 17.07 4.77
CA ALA A 528 2.22 17.71 3.90
C ALA A 528 1.07 16.74 3.57
N ASP A 529 -0.12 17.05 4.10
CA ASP A 529 -1.26 16.16 4.02
C ASP A 529 -2.59 16.89 3.77
N GLY A 530 -3.67 16.10 3.70
CA GLY A 530 -5.03 16.59 3.60
C GLY A 530 -5.48 17.31 4.85
N LEU A 531 -5.63 16.61 5.95
CA LEU A 531 -5.95 17.13 7.27
C LEU A 531 -5.42 16.18 8.35
N GLY A 532 -4.87 16.72 9.39
CA GLY A 532 -4.51 16.01 10.61
C GLY A 532 -4.78 16.88 11.84
N TYR A 533 -4.74 16.28 13.00
CA TYR A 533 -5.03 16.95 14.27
C TYR A 533 -3.78 16.97 15.17
N ALA A 534 -3.64 18.07 15.92
CA ALA A 534 -2.67 18.13 17.01
C ALA A 534 -3.14 19.09 18.10
N ASP A 535 -2.96 18.66 19.35
CA ASP A 535 -3.18 19.48 20.53
C ASP A 535 -1.92 20.25 20.95
N GLY A 536 -2.10 21.42 21.55
CA GLY A 536 -1.20 21.84 22.61
C GLY A 536 -0.10 22.86 22.31
N ASP A 537 0.04 23.44 21.10
CA ASP A 537 1.15 24.38 20.82
C ASP A 537 0.78 25.87 21.00
N GLY A 538 -0.26 26.17 21.78
CA GLY A 538 -0.71 27.57 21.94
C GLY A 538 -1.26 28.22 20.66
N ASP A 539 -1.47 27.42 19.60
CA ASP A 539 -2.09 27.86 18.36
C ASP A 539 -3.58 27.52 18.40
N ASP A 540 -4.46 28.47 18.10
CA ASP A 540 -5.91 28.28 18.04
C ASP A 540 -6.33 27.30 16.93
N HIS A 541 -5.39 26.87 16.08
CA HIS A 541 -5.66 26.02 14.92
C HIS A 541 -5.21 24.59 15.16
N ARG A 542 -6.17 23.73 15.54
CA ARG A 542 -5.93 22.30 15.79
C ARG A 542 -5.85 21.47 14.51
N LEU A 543 -6.41 21.97 13.39
CA LEU A 543 -6.34 21.29 12.09
C LEU A 543 -5.06 21.71 11.35
N ARG A 544 -4.24 20.75 11.04
CA ARG A 544 -2.94 20.90 10.39
C ARG A 544 -2.90 20.12 9.09
N GLY A 545 -1.98 20.45 8.18
CA GLY A 545 -1.88 19.74 6.92
C GLY A 545 -0.62 20.05 6.11
N CYS A 546 0.20 21.05 6.49
CA CYS A 546 1.52 21.26 5.88
C CYS A 546 2.42 21.98 6.88
N GLU A 547 3.25 21.18 7.53
CA GLU A 547 4.03 21.57 8.69
C GLU A 547 5.51 21.32 8.46
N LEU A 548 6.35 22.31 8.73
CA LEU A 548 7.79 22.11 8.83
C LEU A 548 8.15 21.82 10.28
N LEU A 549 8.56 20.59 10.53
CA LEU A 549 8.86 20.07 11.86
C LEU A 549 10.37 19.89 12.06
N LEU A 550 10.80 20.02 13.30
CA LEU A 550 12.13 19.60 13.77
C LEU A 550 11.95 18.41 14.70
N LEU A 551 12.52 17.28 14.31
CA LEU A 551 12.54 16.05 15.06
C LEU A 551 13.91 15.84 15.67
N GLN A 552 13.95 15.52 16.97
CA GLN A 552 15.18 15.19 17.69
C GLN A 552 14.87 14.15 18.76
N ARG A 553 15.69 13.12 18.84
CA ARG A 553 15.52 12.06 19.85
C ARG A 553 15.52 12.63 21.26
N GLY A 554 14.59 12.18 22.10
CA GLY A 554 14.45 12.61 23.49
C GLY A 554 13.94 14.04 23.66
N GLN A 555 13.50 14.69 22.59
CA GLN A 555 12.96 16.06 22.62
C GLN A 555 11.54 16.07 22.02
N PRO A 556 10.67 16.97 22.51
CA PRO A 556 9.39 17.21 21.84
C PRO A 556 9.59 17.67 20.39
N VAL A 557 8.74 17.20 19.50
CA VAL A 557 8.74 17.67 18.10
C VAL A 557 8.39 19.15 18.06
N ARG A 558 9.21 19.96 17.40
CA ARG A 558 9.02 21.42 17.30
C ARG A 558 8.48 21.79 15.94
N ARG A 559 7.43 22.58 15.92
CA ARG A 559 6.84 23.18 14.72
C ARG A 559 7.61 24.46 14.37
N LEU A 560 8.33 24.46 13.25
CA LEU A 560 9.19 25.57 12.84
C LEU A 560 8.48 26.55 11.89
N ALA A 561 7.63 26.03 11.00
CA ALA A 561 6.82 26.82 10.08
C ALA A 561 5.61 26.01 9.64
N CYS A 562 4.62 26.67 9.04
CA CYS A 562 3.47 26.01 8.43
C CYS A 562 3.00 26.76 7.19
N LEU A 563 2.12 26.13 6.42
CA LEU A 563 1.34 26.86 5.42
C LEU A 563 0.38 27.83 6.13
N ARG A 564 0.15 29.02 5.57
CA ARG A 564 -0.87 29.92 6.09
C ARG A 564 -2.21 29.19 6.17
N PRO A 565 -2.89 29.17 7.33
CA PRO A 565 -4.18 28.54 7.46
C PRO A 565 -5.21 29.16 6.51
N LEU A 566 -6.10 28.33 6.00
CA LEU A 566 -7.27 28.73 5.20
C LEU A 566 -8.55 28.26 5.89
N PRO A 567 -9.62 29.03 5.84
CA PRO A 567 -10.91 28.63 6.40
C PRO A 567 -11.56 27.56 5.51
N LEU A 568 -12.21 26.58 6.15
CA LEU A 568 -12.89 25.47 5.50
C LEU A 568 -14.40 25.58 5.74
N PRO A 569 -15.16 26.34 4.91
CA PRO A 569 -16.57 26.56 5.14
C PRO A 569 -17.38 25.25 5.01
N GLY A 570 -18.04 24.90 6.12
CA GLY A 570 -18.77 23.62 6.29
C GLY A 570 -17.88 22.46 6.74
N GLY A 571 -16.67 22.71 7.25
CA GLY A 571 -15.79 21.68 7.82
C GLY A 571 -15.44 20.59 6.82
N ASP A 572 -15.78 19.34 7.13
CA ASP A 572 -15.49 18.14 6.31
C ASP A 572 -16.07 18.22 4.89
N ARG A 573 -17.16 18.99 4.71
CA ARG A 573 -17.72 19.18 3.35
C ARG A 573 -16.76 19.89 2.42
N ALA A 574 -15.84 20.69 2.91
CA ALA A 574 -14.82 21.33 2.09
C ALA A 574 -13.86 20.30 1.45
N ALA A 575 -13.68 19.14 2.08
CA ALA A 575 -12.91 18.03 1.50
C ALA A 575 -13.63 17.30 0.35
N VAL A 576 -14.95 17.42 0.26
CA VAL A 576 -15.77 16.81 -0.82
C VAL A 576 -16.13 17.85 -1.88
N GLU A 577 -16.24 19.12 -1.50
CA GLU A 577 -16.60 20.23 -2.38
C GLU A 577 -15.42 21.21 -2.53
N PRO A 578 -14.43 20.97 -3.43
CA PRO A 578 -13.28 21.87 -3.68
C PRO A 578 -13.63 23.33 -3.84
N ARG A 579 -14.80 23.65 -4.39
CA ARG A 579 -15.30 25.03 -4.47
C ARG A 579 -15.41 25.73 -3.11
N ARG A 580 -15.63 25.00 -2.01
CA ARG A 580 -15.64 25.55 -0.65
C ARG A 580 -14.25 25.96 -0.19
N CYS A 581 -13.23 25.15 -0.53
CA CYS A 581 -11.84 25.54 -0.29
C CYS A 581 -11.49 26.81 -1.07
N ALA A 582 -11.90 26.91 -2.34
CA ALA A 582 -11.73 28.10 -3.15
C ALA A 582 -12.43 29.32 -2.54
N LEU A 583 -13.68 29.18 -2.06
CA LEU A 583 -14.42 30.24 -1.38
C LEU A 583 -13.66 30.72 -0.14
N GLY A 584 -13.17 29.81 0.69
CA GLY A 584 -12.35 30.15 1.86
C GLY A 584 -11.05 30.89 1.50
N LEU A 585 -10.37 30.47 0.44
CA LEU A 585 -9.16 31.13 -0.07
C LEU A 585 -9.47 32.56 -0.56
N LEU A 586 -10.51 32.71 -1.36
CA LEU A 586 -10.93 34.02 -1.91
C LEU A 586 -11.36 35.00 -0.81
N HIS A 587 -12.14 34.50 0.16
CA HIS A 587 -12.59 35.29 1.32
C HIS A 587 -11.40 35.77 2.19
N GLU A 588 -10.52 34.82 2.60
CA GLU A 588 -9.35 35.13 3.44
C GLU A 588 -8.35 36.07 2.75
N ALA A 589 -8.26 35.97 1.41
CA ALA A 589 -7.41 36.85 0.60
C ALA A 589 -8.04 38.19 0.22
N GLN A 590 -9.33 38.41 0.54
CA GLN A 590 -10.12 39.56 0.11
C GLN A 590 -10.15 39.72 -1.42
N LEU A 591 -10.41 38.60 -2.12
CA LEU A 591 -10.42 38.53 -3.58
C LEU A 591 -11.78 38.06 -4.15
N LEU A 592 -12.84 38.18 -3.38
CA LEU A 592 -14.21 37.83 -3.81
C LEU A 592 -14.68 38.64 -5.02
N ASP A 593 -14.31 39.93 -5.06
CA ASP A 593 -14.67 40.87 -6.15
C ASP A 593 -13.74 40.76 -7.37
N HIS A 594 -12.70 39.92 -7.29
CA HIS A 594 -11.78 39.77 -8.40
C HIS A 594 -12.48 39.13 -9.62
N PRO A 595 -12.36 39.70 -10.85
CA PRO A 595 -13.06 39.17 -12.02
C PRO A 595 -12.78 37.67 -12.28
N GLY A 596 -11.54 37.22 -12.04
CA GLY A 596 -11.14 35.81 -12.17
C GLY A 596 -11.80 34.87 -11.17
N ALA A 597 -12.42 35.37 -10.09
CA ALA A 597 -13.10 34.58 -9.07
C ALA A 597 -14.55 34.23 -9.45
N GLN A 598 -15.17 35.03 -10.34
CA GLN A 598 -16.61 34.96 -10.64
C GLN A 598 -17.05 33.59 -11.15
N ALA A 599 -16.23 32.93 -11.98
CA ALA A 599 -16.55 31.59 -12.49
C ALA A 599 -16.64 30.55 -11.36
N CYS A 600 -15.77 30.63 -10.35
CA CYS A 600 -15.79 29.73 -9.20
C CYS A 600 -16.97 30.05 -8.25
N LEU A 601 -17.25 31.32 -8.02
CA LEU A 601 -18.39 31.76 -7.20
C LEU A 601 -19.73 31.38 -7.84
N GLY A 602 -19.83 31.45 -9.18
CA GLY A 602 -21.02 31.01 -9.95
C GLY A 602 -21.31 29.50 -9.88
N ALA A 603 -20.38 28.70 -9.36
CA ALA A 603 -20.60 27.28 -9.11
C ALA A 603 -21.50 26.98 -7.88
N PHE A 604 -21.80 27.98 -7.08
CA PHE A 604 -22.73 27.88 -5.95
C PHE A 604 -24.15 28.24 -6.40
N SER A 605 -25.17 27.63 -5.75
CA SER A 605 -26.53 28.10 -5.92
C SER A 605 -26.72 29.51 -5.34
N PRO A 606 -27.65 30.31 -5.89
CA PRO A 606 -27.88 31.68 -5.43
C PRO A 606 -28.14 31.82 -3.94
N GLY A 607 -28.80 30.82 -3.30
CA GLY A 607 -29.07 30.83 -1.86
C GLY A 607 -27.90 30.31 -0.98
N ALA A 608 -27.00 29.48 -1.51
CA ALA A 608 -25.93 28.88 -0.72
C ALA A 608 -24.76 29.83 -0.51
N LEU A 609 -24.38 30.64 -1.52
CA LEU A 609 -23.23 31.52 -1.47
C LEU A 609 -23.33 32.57 -0.36
N PRO A 610 -24.44 33.34 -0.24
CA PRO A 610 -24.58 34.31 0.83
C PRO A 610 -24.51 33.71 2.24
N LEU A 611 -25.12 32.51 2.43
CA LEU A 611 -25.07 31.81 3.71
C LEU A 611 -23.64 31.40 4.09
N LEU A 612 -22.89 30.89 3.12
CA LEU A 612 -21.50 30.48 3.36
C LEU A 612 -20.60 31.69 3.63
N LEU A 613 -20.81 32.83 2.96
CA LEU A 613 -20.08 34.05 3.23
C LEU A 613 -20.41 34.59 4.64
N ALA A 614 -21.68 34.64 5.01
CA ALA A 614 -22.08 35.05 6.37
C ALA A 614 -21.50 34.11 7.44
N ALA A 615 -21.41 32.83 7.18
CA ALA A 615 -20.77 31.86 8.08
C ALA A 615 -19.26 32.10 8.20
N LEU A 616 -18.57 32.42 7.09
CA LEU A 616 -17.16 32.77 7.07
C LEU A 616 -16.89 34.08 7.86
N ASP A 617 -17.70 35.11 7.65
CA ASP A 617 -17.58 36.39 8.36
C ASP A 617 -17.71 36.23 9.88
N GLN A 618 -18.55 35.29 10.31
CA GLN A 618 -18.78 34.98 11.72
C GLN A 618 -17.88 33.87 12.27
N GLY A 619 -17.03 33.28 11.45
CA GLY A 619 -16.22 32.13 11.84
C GLY A 619 -17.01 30.86 12.18
N LEU A 620 -18.28 30.76 11.73
CA LEU A 620 -19.16 29.64 12.04
C LEU A 620 -18.88 28.45 11.11
N GLN A 621 -18.65 27.27 11.69
CA GLN A 621 -18.37 26.05 10.95
C GLN A 621 -17.35 26.23 9.80
N ALA A 622 -16.35 27.07 10.03
CA ALA A 622 -15.28 27.36 9.10
C ALA A 622 -13.91 27.18 9.79
N PRO A 623 -13.56 25.95 10.25
CA PRO A 623 -12.31 25.73 10.93
C PRO A 623 -11.14 26.12 10.04
N LEU A 624 -10.08 26.63 10.65
CA LEU A 624 -8.85 27.01 9.96
C LEU A 624 -7.91 25.81 9.88
N ALA A 625 -7.34 25.56 8.71
CA ALA A 625 -6.41 24.46 8.48
C ALA A 625 -5.21 24.90 7.64
N SER A 626 -4.00 24.52 8.05
CA SER A 626 -2.76 24.76 7.28
C SER A 626 -2.55 23.69 6.17
N SER A 627 -3.61 23.27 5.49
CA SER A 627 -3.66 22.11 4.62
C SER A 627 -3.16 22.39 3.19
N LEU A 628 -2.13 21.64 2.76
CA LEU A 628 -1.69 21.67 1.38
C LEU A 628 -2.71 20.94 0.45
N GLY A 629 -3.33 19.86 0.92
CA GLY A 629 -4.38 19.17 0.18
C GLY A 629 -5.58 20.07 -0.12
N ARG A 630 -6.04 20.83 0.88
CA ARG A 630 -7.15 21.78 0.70
C ARG A 630 -6.76 22.99 -0.16
N LEU A 631 -5.49 23.38 -0.15
CA LEU A 631 -4.97 24.41 -1.06
C LEU A 631 -5.04 23.93 -2.52
N TRP A 632 -4.64 22.67 -2.81
CA TRP A 632 -4.79 22.07 -4.13
C TRP A 632 -6.25 22.00 -4.59
N ASP A 633 -7.17 21.60 -3.69
CA ASP A 633 -8.60 21.60 -3.98
C ASP A 633 -9.10 22.99 -4.37
N GLY A 634 -8.72 24.00 -3.60
CA GLY A 634 -9.07 25.39 -3.89
C GLY A 634 -8.55 25.90 -5.23
N PHE A 635 -7.30 25.61 -5.56
CA PHE A 635 -6.72 25.99 -6.86
C PHE A 635 -7.40 25.30 -8.03
N ALA A 636 -7.71 23.99 -7.89
CA ALA A 636 -8.44 23.26 -8.92
C ALA A 636 -9.84 23.86 -9.17
N ALA A 637 -10.56 24.25 -8.11
CA ALA A 637 -11.86 24.86 -8.23
C ALA A 637 -11.80 26.30 -8.79
N VAL A 638 -10.79 27.10 -8.43
CA VAL A 638 -10.55 28.43 -9.03
C VAL A 638 -10.28 28.32 -10.52
N LEU A 639 -9.56 27.29 -10.95
CA LEU A 639 -9.33 27.04 -12.37
C LEU A 639 -10.57 26.44 -13.09
N GLY A 640 -11.63 26.10 -12.37
CA GLY A 640 -12.82 25.50 -12.94
C GLY A 640 -12.68 24.02 -13.32
N LEU A 641 -11.66 23.34 -12.79
CA LEU A 641 -11.41 21.93 -13.09
C LEU A 641 -12.37 20.99 -12.37
N LEU A 642 -12.70 21.30 -11.11
CA LEU A 642 -13.54 20.44 -10.27
C LEU A 642 -14.17 21.24 -9.13
N HIS A 643 -15.49 21.14 -8.99
CA HIS A 643 -16.24 21.78 -7.91
C HIS A 643 -16.72 20.81 -6.83
N CYS A 644 -16.93 19.54 -7.20
CA CYS A 644 -17.26 18.44 -6.29
C CYS A 644 -16.45 17.22 -6.70
N GLN A 645 -15.77 16.59 -5.71
CA GLN A 645 -14.98 15.40 -5.97
C GLN A 645 -15.70 14.12 -5.56
N THR A 646 -15.37 13.03 -6.24
CA THR A 646 -15.97 11.71 -6.04
C THR A 646 -15.03 10.74 -5.32
N HIS A 647 -13.81 11.14 -5.11
CA HIS A 647 -12.80 10.42 -4.33
C HIS A 647 -11.73 11.39 -3.82
N GLU A 648 -11.10 11.03 -2.73
CA GLU A 648 -9.99 11.78 -2.11
C GLU A 648 -8.89 12.09 -3.12
N GLY A 649 -8.40 13.33 -3.12
CA GLY A 649 -7.27 13.79 -3.95
C GLY A 649 -7.58 13.93 -5.44
N GLN A 650 -8.85 13.82 -5.89
CA GLN A 650 -9.21 13.95 -7.29
C GLN A 650 -8.79 15.30 -7.88
N ALA A 651 -8.98 16.38 -7.16
CA ALA A 651 -8.61 17.74 -7.59
C ALA A 651 -7.09 17.87 -7.79
N ALA A 652 -6.30 17.38 -6.84
CA ALA A 652 -4.84 17.37 -6.93
C ALA A 652 -4.34 16.51 -8.10
N LEU A 653 -4.97 15.33 -8.34
CA LEU A 653 -4.64 14.46 -9.46
C LEU A 653 -4.93 15.12 -10.81
N LEU A 654 -6.03 15.88 -10.94
CA LEU A 654 -6.33 16.63 -12.17
C LEU A 654 -5.32 17.74 -12.45
N LEU A 655 -4.89 18.46 -11.40
CA LEU A 655 -3.83 19.47 -11.52
C LEU A 655 -2.49 18.83 -11.92
N GLU A 656 -2.12 17.71 -11.30
CA GLU A 656 -0.92 16.95 -11.66
C GLU A 656 -0.99 16.46 -13.12
N SER A 657 -2.16 15.97 -13.55
CA SER A 657 -2.39 15.52 -14.92
C SER A 657 -2.13 16.63 -15.94
N LEU A 658 -2.67 17.80 -15.69
CA LEU A 658 -2.44 18.96 -16.56
C LEU A 658 -0.96 19.40 -16.56
N ALA A 659 -0.33 19.39 -15.38
CA ALA A 659 1.06 19.81 -15.21
C ALA A 659 2.07 18.83 -15.82
N ALA A 660 1.74 17.53 -15.86
CA ALA A 660 2.56 16.48 -16.46
C ALA A 660 2.39 16.37 -17.99
N GLY A 661 1.32 16.94 -18.55
CA GLY A 661 1.01 16.86 -19.96
C GLY A 661 1.94 17.70 -20.86
N PRO A 662 2.08 17.38 -22.14
CA PRO A 662 2.99 18.08 -23.07
C PRO A 662 2.63 19.57 -23.24
N ALA A 663 1.36 19.93 -23.13
CA ALA A 663 0.89 21.30 -23.21
C ALA A 663 1.34 22.19 -22.03
N ALA A 664 1.81 21.61 -20.92
CA ALA A 664 2.22 22.36 -19.75
C ALA A 664 3.50 23.22 -19.99
N ALA A 665 4.35 22.80 -20.91
CA ALA A 665 5.58 23.50 -21.28
C ALA A 665 5.36 24.58 -22.36
N ALA A 666 4.15 24.73 -22.91
CA ALA A 666 3.86 25.66 -24.00
C ALA A 666 4.08 27.14 -23.60
N VAL A 667 3.91 27.48 -22.31
CA VAL A 667 4.17 28.81 -21.75
C VAL A 667 5.05 28.66 -20.52
N VAL A 668 6.22 29.29 -20.55
CA VAL A 668 7.14 29.29 -19.39
C VAL A 668 6.80 30.46 -18.49
N LEU A 669 6.32 30.15 -17.29
CA LEU A 669 6.05 31.14 -16.23
C LEU A 669 7.14 31.08 -15.16
N PRO A 670 7.67 32.23 -14.70
CA PRO A 670 8.62 32.24 -13.59
C PRO A 670 7.93 31.82 -12.30
N SER A 671 8.53 30.87 -11.56
CA SER A 671 7.99 30.38 -10.31
C SER A 671 7.89 31.52 -9.27
N LEU A 672 6.77 31.60 -8.57
CA LEU A 672 6.55 32.51 -7.46
C LEU A 672 6.93 31.82 -6.15
N THR A 673 7.76 32.48 -5.35
CA THR A 673 8.09 31.99 -4.01
C THR A 673 7.11 32.56 -3.01
N LEU A 674 6.47 31.70 -2.22
CA LEU A 674 5.63 32.12 -1.11
C LEU A 674 6.48 32.82 -0.04
N PRO A 675 6.11 34.02 0.39
CA PRO A 675 6.84 34.69 1.45
C PRO A 675 6.64 33.98 2.79
N LEU A 676 7.73 33.81 3.55
CA LEU A 676 7.67 33.32 4.92
C LEU A 676 7.37 34.51 5.84
N ARG A 677 6.13 34.65 6.27
CA ARG A 677 5.67 35.72 7.17
C ARG A 677 5.96 35.34 8.62
N PRO A 678 6.39 36.27 9.45
CA PRO A 678 6.59 36.02 10.86
C PRO A 678 5.28 35.64 11.57
N ALA A 679 5.41 35.03 12.72
CA ALA A 679 4.27 34.68 13.57
C ALA A 679 3.46 35.96 13.94
N ARG A 680 2.14 35.83 14.04
CA ARG A 680 1.27 36.94 14.46
C ARG A 680 1.24 37.14 15.98
N SER A 681 1.52 36.06 16.73
CA SER A 681 1.56 36.09 18.20
C SER A 681 2.70 35.20 18.71
N CYS A 682 3.09 35.40 19.97
CA CYS A 682 4.09 34.58 20.64
C CYS A 682 3.60 33.10 20.68
N GLY A 683 4.47 32.16 20.35
CA GLY A 683 4.13 30.74 20.32
C GLY A 683 3.64 30.20 18.98
N GLN A 684 3.22 31.03 18.04
CA GLN A 684 2.83 30.59 16.70
C GLN A 684 4.06 30.45 15.76
N PRO A 685 4.06 29.49 14.81
CA PRO A 685 5.14 29.42 13.84
C PRO A 685 5.02 30.47 12.72
N PRO A 686 6.12 30.83 12.05
CA PRO A 686 6.11 31.52 10.77
C PRO A 686 5.25 30.78 9.73
N ARG A 687 4.69 31.54 8.78
CA ARG A 687 3.72 30.97 7.80
C ARG A 687 4.17 31.24 6.37
N LEU A 688 4.15 30.21 5.53
CA LEU A 688 4.24 30.35 4.07
C LEU A 688 2.92 30.92 3.55
N ASP A 689 2.96 32.15 3.06
CA ASP A 689 1.77 32.91 2.67
C ASP A 689 1.38 32.65 1.21
N TRP A 690 0.28 31.93 0.99
CA TRP A 690 -0.23 31.58 -0.32
C TRP A 690 -1.04 32.70 -1.02
N GLN A 691 -1.38 33.79 -0.35
CA GLN A 691 -2.19 34.88 -0.94
C GLN A 691 -1.60 35.45 -2.23
N PRO A 692 -0.30 35.78 -2.31
CA PRO A 692 0.29 36.29 -3.55
C PRO A 692 0.18 35.29 -4.71
N LEU A 693 0.25 33.96 -4.40
CA LEU A 693 0.11 32.92 -5.41
C LEU A 693 -1.32 32.86 -5.97
N LEU A 694 -2.34 32.95 -5.10
CA LEU A 694 -3.74 32.98 -5.49
C LEU A 694 -4.05 34.23 -6.35
N ARG A 695 -3.63 35.42 -5.92
CA ARG A 695 -3.84 36.64 -6.68
C ARG A 695 -3.22 36.54 -8.08
N ARG A 696 -1.96 36.11 -8.15
CA ARG A 696 -1.28 35.95 -9.45
C ARG A 696 -1.95 34.89 -10.34
N LEU A 697 -2.48 33.79 -9.75
CA LEU A 697 -3.24 32.79 -10.47
C LEU A 697 -4.48 33.40 -11.16
N LEU A 698 -5.24 34.21 -10.44
CA LEU A 698 -6.43 34.89 -10.95
C LEU A 698 -6.07 35.86 -12.07
N ASP A 699 -5.00 36.67 -11.89
CA ASP A 699 -4.51 37.60 -12.93
C ASP A 699 -4.09 36.88 -14.22
N LEU A 700 -3.27 35.83 -14.10
CA LEU A 700 -2.79 35.02 -15.21
C LEU A 700 -3.95 34.37 -15.98
N ARG A 701 -4.97 33.95 -15.26
CA ARG A 701 -6.15 33.30 -15.86
C ARG A 701 -7.05 34.30 -16.58
N GLN A 702 -7.32 35.43 -15.93
CA GLN A 702 -8.28 36.45 -16.42
C GLN A 702 -7.66 37.41 -17.43
N ASN A 703 -6.53 38.02 -17.10
CA ASN A 703 -5.96 39.12 -17.87
C ASN A 703 -4.99 38.61 -18.95
N GLU A 704 -4.15 37.65 -18.63
CA GLU A 704 -3.14 37.12 -19.53
C GLU A 704 -3.64 35.90 -20.33
N ARG A 705 -4.80 35.37 -19.98
CA ARG A 705 -5.45 34.23 -20.64
C ARG A 705 -4.55 33.01 -20.83
N VAL A 706 -3.66 32.77 -19.86
CA VAL A 706 -2.76 31.62 -19.89
C VAL A 706 -3.56 30.32 -19.83
N PRO A 707 -3.26 29.33 -20.67
CA PRO A 707 -3.92 28.00 -20.63
C PRO A 707 -3.75 27.29 -19.28
N MET A 708 -4.66 26.35 -18.98
CA MET A 708 -4.69 25.66 -17.67
C MET A 708 -3.46 24.81 -17.40
N ALA A 709 -2.90 24.12 -18.41
CA ALA A 709 -1.78 23.20 -18.21
C ALA A 709 -0.48 23.94 -17.78
N PRO A 710 -0.05 25.04 -18.42
CA PRO A 710 1.03 25.90 -17.90
C PRO A 710 0.77 26.46 -16.49
N LEU A 711 -0.48 26.83 -16.16
CA LEU A 711 -0.84 27.32 -14.83
C LEU A 711 -0.69 26.21 -13.78
N ALA A 712 -1.13 24.99 -14.08
CA ALA A 712 -0.98 23.84 -13.21
C ALA A 712 0.51 23.52 -12.95
N LEU A 713 1.37 23.55 -13.97
CA LEU A 713 2.81 23.35 -13.81
C LEU A 713 3.45 24.51 -13.01
N TRP A 714 3.02 25.75 -13.26
CA TRP A 714 3.50 26.91 -12.53
C TRP A 714 3.15 26.83 -11.02
N LEU A 715 1.93 26.38 -10.66
CA LEU A 715 1.53 26.13 -9.28
C LEU A 715 2.45 25.10 -8.62
N HIS A 716 2.70 23.95 -9.26
CA HIS A 716 3.60 22.93 -8.73
C HIS A 716 5.02 23.49 -8.50
N ARG A 717 5.60 24.16 -9.50
CA ARG A 717 6.94 24.75 -9.40
C ARG A 717 7.02 25.79 -8.30
N SER A 718 6.00 26.63 -8.14
CA SER A 718 5.95 27.68 -7.11
C SER A 718 5.89 27.09 -5.70
N LEU A 719 5.11 26.01 -5.50
CA LEU A 719 5.07 25.30 -4.22
C LEU A 719 6.39 24.59 -3.94
N VAL A 720 6.96 23.88 -4.91
CA VAL A 720 8.29 23.25 -4.78
C VAL A 720 9.35 24.23 -4.32
N VAL A 721 9.50 25.37 -5.02
CA VAL A 721 10.49 26.41 -4.66
C VAL A 721 10.26 26.93 -3.25
N SER A 722 9.00 27.08 -2.85
CA SER A 722 8.63 27.58 -1.53
C SER A 722 8.96 26.61 -0.40
N LEU A 723 8.63 25.31 -0.58
CA LEU A 723 8.95 24.26 0.38
C LEU A 723 10.48 24.07 0.52
N VAL A 724 11.20 24.05 -0.61
CA VAL A 724 12.67 23.94 -0.64
C VAL A 724 13.33 25.12 0.08
N ARG A 725 12.85 26.36 -0.15
CA ARG A 725 13.37 27.56 0.55
C ARG A 725 13.05 27.54 2.03
N GLY A 726 11.85 27.10 2.43
CA GLY A 726 11.47 26.92 3.83
C GLY A 726 12.37 25.91 4.54
N ALA A 727 12.64 24.77 3.92
CA ALA A 727 13.57 23.77 4.45
C ALA A 727 15.00 24.31 4.57
N ARG A 728 15.50 25.04 3.55
CA ARG A 728 16.83 25.68 3.60
C ARG A 728 16.94 26.69 4.73
N TRP A 729 15.89 27.51 4.94
CA TRP A 729 15.85 28.48 6.04
C TRP A 729 15.98 27.76 7.40
N ALA A 730 15.22 26.71 7.62
CA ALA A 730 15.27 25.92 8.85
C ALA A 730 16.61 25.16 9.00
N ALA A 731 17.12 24.58 7.91
CA ALA A 731 18.38 23.83 7.89
C ALA A 731 19.55 24.70 8.38
N ARG A 732 19.65 25.93 7.86
CA ARG A 732 20.69 26.92 8.30
C ARG A 732 20.56 27.30 9.77
N ARG A 733 19.33 27.40 10.27
CA ARG A 733 19.06 27.86 11.64
C ARG A 733 19.27 26.75 12.67
N HIS A 734 19.06 25.46 12.29
CA HIS A 734 19.12 24.33 13.20
C HIS A 734 20.26 23.35 12.92
N GLY A 735 21.12 23.63 11.92
CA GLY A 735 22.25 22.79 11.58
C GLY A 735 21.87 21.43 11.01
N CYS A 736 20.66 21.28 10.44
CA CYS A 736 20.17 20.03 9.90
C CYS A 736 20.60 19.86 8.44
N ARG A 737 20.98 18.63 8.05
CA ARG A 737 21.27 18.27 6.65
C ARG A 737 20.18 17.42 6.02
N GLN A 738 19.47 16.63 6.80
CA GLN A 738 18.43 15.70 6.34
C GLN A 738 17.05 16.37 6.41
N VAL A 739 16.28 16.18 5.33
CA VAL A 739 14.94 16.75 5.19
C VAL A 739 13.97 15.67 4.74
N ILE A 740 13.05 15.33 5.61
CA ILE A 740 11.98 14.36 5.35
C ILE A 740 10.87 15.03 4.54
N LEU A 741 10.36 14.29 3.54
CA LEU A 741 9.19 14.61 2.73
C LEU A 741 8.13 13.53 2.98
N SER A 742 7.08 13.82 3.75
CA SER A 742 6.05 12.86 4.17
C SER A 742 4.65 13.47 4.15
N GLY A 743 3.63 12.61 4.24
CA GLY A 743 2.21 12.97 4.13
C GLY A 743 1.65 12.74 2.72
N GLY A 744 0.33 12.61 2.64
CA GLY A 744 -0.38 12.20 1.41
C GLY A 744 -0.15 13.10 0.20
N CYS A 745 0.18 14.39 0.39
CA CYS A 745 0.48 15.31 -0.70
C CYS A 745 1.76 14.95 -1.46
N PHE A 746 2.71 14.25 -0.83
CA PHE A 746 3.93 13.78 -1.50
C PHE A 746 3.72 12.50 -2.34
N GLN A 747 2.50 12.01 -2.47
CA GLN A 747 2.15 11.06 -3.54
C GLN A 747 2.11 11.74 -4.92
N ASN A 748 2.01 13.08 -4.97
CA ASN A 748 2.16 13.84 -6.20
C ASN A 748 3.62 13.77 -6.66
N ALA A 749 3.84 13.12 -7.82
CA ALA A 749 5.18 12.85 -8.33
C ALA A 749 5.95 14.13 -8.67
N LEU A 750 5.27 15.15 -9.22
CA LEU A 750 5.89 16.42 -9.56
C LEU A 750 6.35 17.19 -8.32
N LEU A 751 5.53 17.15 -7.26
CA LEU A 751 5.87 17.80 -5.99
C LEU A 751 7.04 17.09 -5.31
N LEU A 752 6.99 15.76 -5.20
CA LEU A 752 8.04 14.96 -4.55
C LEU A 752 9.37 15.08 -5.30
N ASP A 753 9.37 14.84 -6.63
CA ASP A 753 10.59 14.90 -7.42
C ASP A 753 11.18 16.32 -7.46
N GLY A 754 10.33 17.34 -7.59
CA GLY A 754 10.77 18.74 -7.54
C GLY A 754 11.40 19.13 -6.22
N CYS A 755 10.80 18.75 -5.07
CA CYS A 755 11.36 19.01 -3.74
C CYS A 755 12.66 18.22 -3.53
N ARG A 756 12.71 16.94 -3.91
CA ARG A 756 13.90 16.08 -3.81
C ARG A 756 15.08 16.70 -4.55
N ARG A 757 14.91 17.05 -5.84
CA ARG A 757 15.96 17.66 -6.66
C ARG A 757 16.36 19.04 -6.12
N GLY A 758 15.39 19.85 -5.73
CA GLY A 758 15.66 21.19 -5.20
C GLY A 758 16.44 21.17 -3.89
N LEU A 759 16.15 20.22 -2.99
CA LEU A 759 16.89 20.02 -1.74
C LEU A 759 18.30 19.52 -2.01
N ALA A 760 18.45 18.51 -2.87
CA ALA A 760 19.76 17.96 -3.25
C ALA A 760 20.67 19.02 -3.89
N ALA A 761 20.13 19.89 -4.76
CA ALA A 761 20.87 21.01 -5.35
C ALA A 761 21.38 22.04 -4.33
N LEU A 762 20.79 22.05 -3.12
CA LEU A 762 21.23 22.90 -2.01
C LEU A 762 22.19 22.18 -1.03
N GLY A 763 22.61 20.94 -1.34
CA GLY A 763 23.44 20.11 -0.48
C GLY A 763 22.70 19.53 0.73
N LEU A 764 21.37 19.52 0.69
CA LEU A 764 20.52 18.86 1.67
C LEU A 764 20.17 17.44 1.20
N GLU A 765 20.01 16.54 2.15
CA GLU A 765 19.68 15.13 1.89
C GLU A 765 18.16 14.92 2.05
N PRO A 766 17.39 14.75 0.96
CA PRO A 766 15.98 14.45 1.04
C PRO A 766 15.74 12.99 1.41
N LEU A 767 14.84 12.74 2.37
CA LEU A 767 14.35 11.42 2.76
C LEU A 767 12.85 11.32 2.48
N TRP A 768 12.38 10.23 1.91
CA TRP A 768 10.97 10.00 1.60
C TRP A 768 10.59 8.53 1.75
N SER A 769 9.30 8.24 1.89
CA SER A 769 8.79 6.87 2.02
C SER A 769 9.09 6.02 0.77
N GLN A 770 9.50 4.77 0.97
CA GLN A 770 9.82 3.79 -0.07
C GLN A 770 9.11 2.45 0.20
N GLN A 771 9.35 1.80 1.34
CA GLN A 771 8.76 0.53 1.75
C GLN A 771 7.36 0.68 2.38
N ILE A 772 7.04 1.89 2.85
CA ILE A 772 5.76 2.24 3.45
C ILE A 772 5.07 3.31 2.60
N PRO A 773 3.72 3.39 2.59
CA PRO A 773 3.03 4.51 1.97
C PRO A 773 3.35 5.85 2.65
N ALA A 774 3.50 6.91 1.87
CA ALA A 774 3.63 8.27 2.40
C ALA A 774 2.34 8.81 3.03
N ASN A 775 1.19 8.21 2.68
CA ASN A 775 -0.13 8.50 3.24
C ASN A 775 -0.36 7.74 4.55
N ASP A 776 -1.59 7.80 5.09
CA ASP A 776 -2.00 7.19 6.36
C ASP A 776 -1.71 5.69 6.47
N GLY A 777 -1.55 4.99 5.33
CA GLY A 777 -1.14 3.58 5.32
C GLY A 777 0.25 3.33 5.92
N GLY A 778 1.09 4.36 6.09
CA GLY A 778 2.38 4.29 6.78
C GLY A 778 2.36 4.84 8.22
N LEU A 779 1.25 5.46 8.63
CA LEU A 779 1.15 6.25 9.87
C LEU A 779 1.47 5.43 11.13
N ALA A 780 1.01 4.18 11.19
CA ALA A 780 1.21 3.33 12.36
C ALA A 780 2.69 3.06 12.67
N LEU A 781 3.56 2.95 11.66
CA LEU A 781 5.01 2.87 11.89
C LEU A 781 5.52 4.13 12.59
N GLY A 782 5.08 5.30 12.15
CA GLY A 782 5.48 6.57 12.75
C GLY A 782 4.96 6.75 14.18
N GLN A 783 3.76 6.25 14.48
CA GLN A 783 3.21 6.21 15.83
C GLN A 783 4.09 5.37 16.77
N LEU A 784 4.50 4.17 16.33
CA LEU A 784 5.45 3.33 17.09
C LEU A 784 6.77 4.08 17.31
N TRP A 785 7.31 4.68 16.23
CA TRP A 785 8.61 5.33 16.30
C TRP A 785 8.61 6.58 17.16
N ALA A 786 7.57 7.40 17.11
CA ALA A 786 7.39 8.56 17.97
C ALA A 786 7.47 8.20 19.46
N VAL A 787 6.83 7.09 19.86
CA VAL A 787 6.87 6.59 21.25
C VAL A 787 8.27 6.10 21.62
N LEU A 788 8.94 5.40 20.71
CA LEU A 788 10.31 4.90 20.95
C LEU A 788 11.34 6.01 21.05
N GLN A 789 11.14 7.12 20.35
CA GLN A 789 12.07 8.27 20.38
C GLN A 789 11.79 9.24 21.53
N SER A 790 10.61 9.18 22.14
CA SER A 790 10.24 10.00 23.32
C SER A 790 10.70 9.38 24.65
N ALA A 791 11.18 8.14 24.62
CA ALA A 791 11.72 7.40 25.76
C ALA A 791 13.29 7.51 25.74
#